data_c87163e38a8a362e64fde4bd049360cd
#
_entry.id   c87163e38a8a362e64fde4bd049360cd
#
_cell.length_a   1.000
_cell.length_b   1.000
_cell.length_c   1.000
_cell.angle_alpha   90.00
_cell.angle_beta   90.00
_cell.angle_gamma   90.00
#
_symmetry.space_group_name_H-M   'P 1'
#
loop_
_entity.id
_entity.type
_entity.pdbx_description
1 polymer ?
#
loop_
_entity_poly.entity_id
_entity_poly.type
_entity_poly.pdbx_seq_one_letter_code
_entity_poly.pdbx_strand_id
1 'polypeptide(L)'
;MGAPARSGLLLPLGLQLLLLLGPGPARAHDDDEGDYDLLALAFPSEEDNHTDFGRQGASAAFYRSNKHARRRPGHYLVVLKEETHKSQTERTVRRLQARAAKHGYLTKVLHVXHDLLPGFLVKMSSDXLDMALRLPHVDYIEEDAFVFAQSVPWNLDRIVLAPHRAEEYSPPNKGDQVEVYLLDTSIQSGHREIEGKVTITDFENVPEEDGTRFHRQASKCDSHGTHMAGVVSGRDAGVAKGANVRSLRVLNCQGKGTISGTLIGLEFIRTTQKAQPYSPLVVLLPFAGGYSPTLNTACRLLVRTGVAMIAAAGNYRDDACLYSPASEPEVITVGATNSHDQPVTMGTGGTNFGRCVDLFAPGEDIIGASSDCSTCFTSQSGTSQAAAHVAGIAAMLLNAEPSLTMSELRQRLIHFSIKNVINEAWFPEDQRLLTPNLVAGLPSSLGTEEQLFCRTVWSPNSGPTRKAVAVARCGTGEEMLSCSSFSKGGKRRGERMEVHEGRKECLAYNAFGGQGVYAIARCCLLPRAQCHVRTSHQGEDGGEHRARCDEESHVVTGCASHSHVEDFEDQVKPVMNSEQGHSQCVSRGQSSLHASCCHAPGLECRVKEHAPEGPTEKVTVACEEGWTLTGCNAYSPGPSTLGAYPVDNTCLVKSHAGSRGGRQAAAMVICCRKRRLPGAQQTSP
;
A
#
# COMPACT_ATOMS: atom_id res chain seq x y z
N MET A 1 -25.86 6.88 -32.05
CA MET A 1 -25.65 6.94 -31.95
C MET A 1 -24.95 6.68 -31.33
N GLY A 2 -24.68 6.55 -31.08
CA GLY A 2 -24.13 6.37 -30.42
C GLY A 2 -23.34 5.94 -30.06
N ALA A 3 -23.25 5.65 -30.52
CA ALA A 3 -22.45 5.21 -30.46
C ALA A 3 -21.72 5.28 -29.72
N PRO A 4 -21.93 5.79 -29.33
CA PRO A 4 -21.36 6.07 -28.52
C PRO A 4 -20.70 5.30 -27.97
N ALA A 5 -21.15 4.95 -28.00
CA ALA A 5 -20.63 4.15 -27.41
C ALA A 5 -19.32 4.12 -27.49
N ARG A 6 -19.04 4.50 -28.19
CA ARG A 6 -17.97 4.59 -28.29
C ARG A 6 -17.36 5.08 -27.37
N SER A 7 -17.88 5.72 -26.78
CA SER A 7 -17.26 6.14 -25.62
C SER A 7 -16.60 5.01 -24.95
N GLY A 8 -17.17 3.95 -25.06
CA GLY A 8 -16.55 2.80 -24.50
C GLY A 8 -15.18 2.57 -25.01
N LEU A 9 -14.95 3.03 -26.20
CA LEU A 9 -13.66 2.84 -26.73
C LEU A 9 -12.66 3.71 -26.14
N LEU A 10 -13.12 4.84 -25.73
CA LEU A 10 -12.23 5.75 -25.19
C LEU A 10 -11.96 5.50 -23.78
N LEU A 11 -12.75 4.72 -23.17
CA LEU A 11 -12.51 4.41 -21.82
C LEU A 11 -11.16 3.88 -21.67
N PRO A 12 -10.52 4.17 -20.60
CA PRO A 12 -9.36 3.43 -20.26
C PRO A 12 -9.68 1.99 -20.46
N LEU A 13 -8.78 1.33 -21.09
CA LEU A 13 -9.01 -0.07 -21.38
C LEU A 13 -9.26 -0.86 -20.13
N GLY A 14 -8.76 -0.39 -18.99
CA GLY A 14 -9.08 -1.05 -17.75
C GLY A 14 -10.54 -1.11 -17.49
N LEU A 15 -11.23 -0.02 -17.78
CA LEU A 15 -12.65 -0.01 -17.56
C LEU A 15 -13.38 -0.83 -18.61
N GLN A 16 -12.90 -0.80 -19.85
CA GLN A 16 -13.49 -1.68 -20.85
C GLN A 16 -13.33 -3.12 -20.45
N LEU A 17 -12.15 -3.46 -19.93
CA LEU A 17 -11.95 -4.79 -19.43
C LEU A 17 -12.89 -5.11 -18.31
N LEU A 18 -13.14 -4.15 -17.44
CA LEU A 18 -14.07 -4.37 -16.37
C LEU A 18 -15.45 -4.71 -16.90
N LEU A 19 -15.89 -3.97 -17.91
CA LEU A 19 -17.17 -4.27 -18.52
C LEU A 19 -17.21 -5.62 -19.21
N LEU A 20 -16.08 -6.01 -19.81
CA LEU A 20 -16.02 -7.27 -20.51
C LEU A 20 -15.76 -8.43 -19.58
N LEU A 21 -14.91 -8.22 -18.59
CA LEU A 21 -14.48 -9.30 -17.73
C LEU A 21 -15.35 -9.50 -16.52
N GLY A 22 -16.03 -8.46 -16.12
CA GLY A 22 -16.82 -8.55 -14.92
C GLY A 22 -18.28 -8.35 -15.11
N PRO A 23 -18.91 -8.98 -16.09
CA PRO A 23 -20.31 -8.78 -16.24
C PRO A 23 -21.08 -9.27 -15.04
N GLY A 24 -20.54 -10.23 -14.33
CA GLY A 24 -21.24 -10.76 -13.18
C GLY A 24 -20.30 -10.97 -12.03
N PRO A 25 -20.82 -10.88 -10.82
CA PRO A 25 -20.00 -11.11 -9.65
C PRO A 25 -19.39 -12.49 -9.60
N ALA A 26 -20.11 -13.46 -10.08
CA ALA A 26 -19.63 -14.83 -10.03
C ALA A 26 -18.37 -15.01 -10.86
N ARG A 27 -18.35 -14.37 -12.02
CA ARG A 27 -17.19 -14.47 -12.88
C ARG A 27 -15.98 -13.80 -12.23
N ALA A 28 -16.19 -12.63 -11.66
CA ALA A 28 -15.11 -11.93 -11.01
C ALA A 28 -14.58 -12.74 -9.83
N HIS A 29 -15.46 -13.41 -9.14
CA HIS A 29 -15.06 -14.22 -8.00
C HIS A 29 -14.20 -15.40 -8.43
N ASP A 30 -14.56 -16.06 -9.51
CA ASP A 30 -13.77 -17.16 -10.01
C ASP A 30 -12.40 -16.69 -10.46
N ASP A 31 -12.36 -15.53 -11.11
CA ASP A 31 -11.09 -14.97 -11.54
C ASP A 31 -10.22 -14.63 -10.34
N ASP A 32 -10.84 -14.17 -9.28
CA ASP A 32 -10.09 -13.79 -8.09
C ASP A 32 -9.42 -15.00 -7.44
N GLU A 33 -10.06 -16.14 -7.45
CA GLU A 33 -9.44 -17.32 -6.88
C GLU A 33 -8.15 -17.67 -7.61
N GLY A 34 -8.18 -17.52 -8.94
CA GLY A 34 -6.98 -17.78 -9.71
C GLY A 34 -5.88 -16.79 -9.41
N ASP A 35 -6.26 -15.53 -9.22
CA ASP A 35 -5.27 -14.52 -8.89
C ASP A 35 -4.66 -14.79 -7.50
N TYR A 36 -5.43 -15.33 -6.57
CA TYR A 36 -4.88 -15.70 -5.27
C TYR A 36 -3.82 -16.78 -5.40
N ASP A 37 -4.05 -17.73 -6.27
CA ASP A 37 -3.05 -18.77 -6.51
C ASP A 37 -1.75 -18.16 -7.05
N LEU A 38 -1.88 -17.20 -7.95
CA LEU A 38 -0.71 -16.51 -8.45
C LEU A 38 0.00 -15.74 -7.35
N LEU A 39 -0.77 -15.13 -6.46
CA LEU A 39 -0.17 -14.43 -5.34
C LEU A 39 0.62 -15.38 -4.45
N ALA A 40 0.07 -16.55 -4.20
CA ALA A 40 0.74 -17.52 -3.37
C ALA A 40 2.05 -17.98 -4.02
N LEU A 41 2.03 -18.13 -5.34
CA LEU A 41 3.24 -18.51 -6.06
C LEU A 41 4.26 -17.38 -6.09
N ALA A 42 3.77 -16.13 -6.19
CA ALA A 42 4.65 -14.98 -6.27
C ALA A 42 5.34 -14.68 -4.96
N PHE A 43 4.72 -15.03 -3.84
CA PHE A 43 5.30 -14.81 -2.52
C PHE A 43 5.35 -16.12 -1.77
N PRO A 44 6.30 -16.97 -2.13
CA PRO A 44 6.42 -18.25 -1.41
C PRO A 44 6.71 -17.95 0.07
N SER A 45 6.21 -18.78 0.92
CA SER A 45 6.47 -18.66 2.33
C SER A 45 7.95 -18.90 2.58
N GLU A 46 8.42 -18.46 3.72
CA GLU A 46 9.80 -18.72 4.07
C GLU A 46 10.07 -20.21 4.14
N GLU A 47 9.06 -20.98 4.50
CA GLU A 47 9.21 -22.42 4.52
C GLU A 47 9.46 -22.95 3.11
N ASP A 48 8.76 -22.41 2.13
CA ASP A 48 8.96 -22.82 0.75
C ASP A 48 10.37 -22.47 0.29
N ASN A 49 10.87 -21.32 0.69
CA ASN A 49 12.22 -20.93 0.34
C ASN A 49 13.24 -21.89 0.93
N HIS A 50 13.00 -22.35 2.15
CA HIS A 50 13.92 -23.28 2.77
C HIS A 50 13.90 -24.65 2.09
N THR A 51 12.73 -25.09 1.62
CA THR A 51 12.69 -26.35 0.93
C THR A 51 13.36 -26.29 -0.43
N ASP A 52 13.35 -25.11 -1.06
CA ASP A 52 14.00 -24.97 -2.35
C ASP A 52 15.52 -24.97 -2.25
N PHE A 53 16.06 -24.58 -1.11
CA PHE A 53 17.51 -24.56 -0.96
C PHE A 53 18.14 -25.93 -1.09
N GLY A 54 17.41 -26.97 -0.80
CA GLY A 54 17.94 -28.30 -0.88
C GLY A 54 17.86 -28.96 -2.24
N ARG A 55 17.20 -28.31 -3.20
CA ARG A 55 16.99 -28.91 -4.50
C ARG A 55 17.99 -28.33 -5.50
N GLN A 56 19.07 -29.06 -5.68
CA GLN A 56 20.02 -28.69 -6.73
C GLN A 56 19.39 -28.91 -8.08
N GLY A 57 19.42 -27.89 -8.90
CA GLY A 57 18.90 -28.01 -10.25
C GLY A 57 17.43 -27.70 -10.41
N ALA A 58 16.79 -27.19 -9.35
CA ALA A 58 15.41 -26.75 -9.51
C ALA A 58 15.36 -25.55 -10.44
N SER A 59 14.43 -25.58 -11.39
CA SER A 59 14.27 -24.46 -12.29
C SER A 59 13.62 -23.30 -11.56
N ALA A 60 13.85 -22.08 -12.05
CA ALA A 60 13.27 -20.88 -11.48
C ALA A 60 11.75 -20.87 -11.70
N ALA A 61 11.05 -20.03 -10.94
CA ALA A 61 9.60 -19.94 -11.04
C ALA A 61 9.16 -19.19 -12.28
N PHE A 62 7.95 -19.49 -12.74
CA PHE A 62 7.36 -18.81 -13.87
C PHE A 62 6.00 -18.24 -13.47
N TYR A 63 5.77 -16.97 -13.78
CA TYR A 63 4.53 -16.27 -13.42
C TYR A 63 3.85 -15.70 -14.64
N ARG A 64 2.53 -15.75 -14.67
CA ARG A 64 1.76 -15.05 -15.67
C ARG A 64 0.37 -14.74 -15.11
N SER A 65 -0.30 -13.77 -15.73
CA SER A 65 -1.64 -13.40 -15.29
C SER A 65 -2.63 -14.51 -15.60
N ASN A 66 -3.56 -14.77 -14.68
CA ASN A 66 -4.65 -15.70 -14.92
C ASN A 66 -5.64 -15.18 -15.92
N LYS A 67 -5.80 -13.88 -16.01
CA LYS A 67 -6.81 -13.30 -16.90
C LYS A 67 -6.22 -13.13 -18.27
N HIS A 68 -6.75 -13.89 -19.21
CA HIS A 68 -6.21 -13.92 -20.56
C HIS A 68 -6.13 -12.53 -21.19
N ALA A 69 -7.15 -11.70 -20.96
CA ALA A 69 -7.15 -10.37 -21.55
C ALA A 69 -6.04 -9.47 -21.06
N ARG A 70 -5.42 -9.78 -19.91
CA ARG A 70 -4.31 -9.00 -19.39
C ARG A 70 -2.95 -9.49 -19.87
N ARG A 71 -2.87 -10.68 -20.44
CA ARG A 71 -1.62 -11.29 -20.83
C ARG A 71 -1.06 -10.69 -22.12
N ARG A 72 0.25 -10.67 -22.23
CA ARG A 72 0.95 -10.29 -23.46
C ARG A 72 1.85 -11.46 -23.87
N PRO A 73 1.26 -12.51 -24.48
CA PRO A 73 2.03 -13.72 -24.77
C PRO A 73 3.18 -13.44 -25.72
N GLY A 74 4.26 -14.20 -25.56
CA GLY A 74 5.43 -14.06 -26.39
C GLY A 74 6.45 -13.04 -25.90
N HIS A 75 6.11 -12.28 -24.87
CA HIS A 75 7.04 -11.32 -24.28
C HIS A 75 7.25 -11.72 -22.83
N TYR A 76 8.52 -11.83 -22.44
CA TYR A 76 8.85 -12.33 -21.11
C TYR A 76 9.91 -11.47 -20.45
N LEU A 77 9.70 -11.24 -19.16
CA LEU A 77 10.66 -10.56 -18.31
C LEU A 77 11.47 -11.64 -17.59
N VAL A 78 12.75 -11.75 -17.95
CA VAL A 78 13.65 -12.68 -17.28
C VAL A 78 14.34 -11.88 -16.18
N VAL A 79 13.98 -12.21 -14.91
CA VAL A 79 14.47 -11.45 -13.77
C VAL A 79 15.57 -12.25 -13.11
N LEU A 80 16.71 -11.61 -12.93
CA LEU A 80 17.87 -12.26 -12.38
C LEU A 80 17.99 -11.98 -10.89
N LYS A 81 18.80 -12.79 -10.21
CA LYS A 81 18.97 -12.64 -8.77
C LYS A 81 19.54 -11.26 -8.47
N GLU A 82 19.14 -10.76 -7.30
CA GLU A 82 19.35 -9.36 -6.95
C GLU A 82 20.79 -8.87 -7.12
N GLU A 83 21.77 -9.73 -6.83
CA GLU A 83 23.17 -9.32 -6.84
C GLU A 83 23.85 -9.49 -8.19
N THR A 84 23.10 -9.78 -9.25
CA THR A 84 23.68 -10.06 -10.55
C THR A 84 24.27 -8.80 -11.16
N HIS A 85 25.53 -8.86 -11.59
CA HIS A 85 26.21 -7.76 -12.25
C HIS A 85 25.76 -7.63 -13.69
N LYS A 86 25.94 -6.43 -14.23
CA LYS A 86 25.60 -6.16 -15.62
C LYS A 86 26.29 -7.13 -16.57
N SER A 87 27.57 -7.46 -16.32
CA SER A 87 28.27 -8.38 -17.17
C SER A 87 27.67 -9.77 -17.13
N GLN A 88 27.21 -10.20 -15.99
CA GLN A 88 26.56 -11.50 -15.86
C GLN A 88 25.20 -11.51 -16.56
N THR A 89 24.48 -10.40 -16.49
CA THR A 89 23.22 -10.27 -17.21
C THR A 89 23.46 -10.41 -18.71
N GLU A 90 24.48 -9.75 -19.22
CA GLU A 90 24.81 -9.81 -20.64
C GLU A 90 25.21 -11.22 -21.06
N ARG A 91 25.94 -11.92 -20.21
CA ARG A 91 26.31 -13.32 -20.51
C ARG A 91 25.07 -14.20 -20.54
N THR A 92 24.15 -13.97 -19.63
CA THR A 92 22.90 -14.76 -19.60
C THR A 92 22.10 -14.53 -20.87
N VAL A 93 22.04 -13.27 -21.33
CA VAL A 93 21.37 -12.95 -22.59
C VAL A 93 22.00 -13.73 -23.73
N ARG A 94 23.36 -13.71 -23.82
CA ARG A 94 24.05 -14.40 -24.91
C ARG A 94 23.83 -15.91 -24.84
N ARG A 95 23.81 -16.48 -23.62
CA ARG A 95 23.55 -17.92 -23.47
C ARG A 95 22.16 -18.28 -23.94
N LEU A 96 21.17 -17.46 -23.59
CA LEU A 96 19.82 -17.71 -24.03
C LEU A 96 19.73 -17.69 -25.56
N GLN A 97 20.33 -16.66 -26.15
CA GLN A 97 20.28 -16.52 -27.61
C GLN A 97 20.97 -17.69 -28.30
N ALA A 98 22.14 -18.09 -27.79
CA ALA A 98 22.88 -19.19 -28.38
C ALA A 98 22.15 -20.51 -28.27
N ARG A 99 21.58 -20.82 -27.10
CA ARG A 99 20.86 -22.06 -26.93
C ARG A 99 19.58 -22.09 -27.73
N ALA A 100 18.88 -20.96 -27.82
CA ALA A 100 17.68 -20.90 -28.62
C ALA A 100 17.99 -21.10 -30.11
N ALA A 101 19.06 -20.49 -30.60
CA ALA A 101 19.46 -20.63 -31.97
C ALA A 101 19.81 -22.10 -32.29
N LYS A 102 20.49 -22.75 -31.34
CA LYS A 102 20.87 -24.15 -31.52
C LYS A 102 19.67 -25.04 -31.69
N HIS A 103 18.52 -24.71 -31.04
CA HIS A 103 17.32 -25.48 -31.16
C HIS A 103 16.34 -24.92 -32.19
N GLY A 104 16.75 -23.94 -32.96
CA GLY A 104 15.93 -23.38 -34.02
C GLY A 104 14.86 -22.39 -33.56
N TYR A 105 14.95 -21.92 -32.34
CA TYR A 105 14.00 -20.93 -31.83
C TYR A 105 14.50 -19.52 -32.10
N LEU A 106 13.57 -18.64 -32.49
CA LEU A 106 13.89 -17.24 -32.68
C LEU A 106 13.67 -16.50 -31.35
N THR A 107 14.66 -15.71 -30.99
CA THR A 107 14.55 -14.86 -29.81
C THR A 107 15.00 -13.46 -30.17
N LYS A 108 14.39 -12.47 -29.52
CA LYS A 108 14.82 -11.08 -29.69
C LYS A 108 14.81 -10.42 -28.32
N VAL A 109 16.00 -9.99 -27.87
CA VAL A 109 16.10 -9.28 -26.63
C VAL A 109 15.79 -7.82 -26.90
N LEU A 110 14.73 -7.32 -26.27
CA LEU A 110 14.22 -5.98 -26.55
C LEU A 110 14.81 -4.93 -25.62
N HIS A 111 15.20 -5.32 -24.42
CA HIS A 111 15.78 -4.39 -23.46
C HIS A 111 16.51 -5.17 -22.39
N VAL A 112 17.64 -4.59 -21.95
CA VAL A 112 18.38 -5.17 -20.84
C VAL A 112 18.32 -4.20 -19.67
N UNK A 113 17.66 -4.62 -18.54
CA UNK A 113 17.53 -3.86 -17.56
C UNK A 113 18.66 -3.96 -16.79
N HIS A 114 19.15 -2.90 -16.30
CA HIS A 114 20.14 -2.71 -15.24
C HIS A 114 19.84 -1.37 -14.59
N ASP A 115 20.54 -0.95 -13.65
CA ASP A 115 20.30 0.27 -12.87
C ASP A 115 19.17 0.16 -11.84
N LEU A 116 18.19 -0.68 -12.05
CA LEU A 116 17.13 -0.84 -11.08
C LEU A 116 16.96 -2.32 -10.74
N LEU A 117 16.50 -3.11 -11.69
CA LEU A 117 16.24 -4.52 -11.50
C LEU A 117 17.07 -5.28 -12.52
N PRO A 118 17.90 -6.25 -12.13
CA PRO A 118 18.69 -6.97 -13.14
C PRO A 118 17.80 -7.93 -13.92
N GLY A 119 17.93 -7.90 -15.22
CA GLY A 119 17.15 -8.77 -16.07
C GLY A 119 17.03 -8.22 -17.46
N PHE A 120 16.13 -8.82 -18.23
CA PHE A 120 15.93 -8.38 -19.60
C PHE A 120 14.53 -8.77 -20.08
N LEU A 121 14.09 -8.05 -21.10
CA LEU A 121 12.83 -8.33 -21.78
C LEU A 121 13.15 -9.04 -23.08
N VAL A 122 12.53 -10.19 -23.29
CA VAL A 122 12.79 -10.98 -24.47
C VAL A 122 11.49 -11.37 -25.15
N LYS A 123 11.48 -11.29 -26.48
CA LYS A 123 10.39 -11.79 -27.30
C LYS A 123 10.81 -13.16 -27.82
N MET A 124 10.02 -14.18 -27.49
CA MET A 124 10.36 -15.54 -27.87
C MET A 124 9.14 -16.43 -27.76
N SER A 125 9.26 -17.63 -28.32
CA SER A 125 8.24 -18.64 -28.17
C SER A 125 8.22 -19.15 -26.73
N SER A 126 7.08 -19.59 -26.25
CA SER A 126 6.96 -20.21 -24.93
C SER A 126 7.75 -21.51 -24.87
N ASP A 127 8.09 -22.08 -26.02
CA ASP A 127 8.94 -23.27 -26.04
C ASP A 127 10.30 -23.05 -25.39
N UNK A 128 10.73 -21.96 -25.13
CA UNK A 128 11.80 -21.66 -24.62
C UNK A 128 11.80 -21.43 -23.30
N LEU A 129 10.75 -21.43 -22.84
CA LEU A 129 10.68 -21.12 -21.41
C LEU A 129 11.42 -22.10 -20.51
N ASP A 130 11.25 -23.38 -20.77
CA ASP A 130 11.92 -24.37 -19.92
C ASP A 130 13.43 -24.19 -19.89
N MET A 131 13.99 -23.92 -21.05
CA MET A 131 15.42 -23.70 -21.12
C MET A 131 15.83 -22.44 -20.41
N ALA A 132 15.07 -21.36 -20.60
CA ALA A 132 15.39 -20.08 -19.97
C ALA A 132 15.31 -20.16 -18.45
N LEU A 133 14.36 -20.94 -17.94
CA LEU A 133 14.22 -21.08 -16.48
C LEU A 133 15.41 -21.78 -15.85
N ARG A 134 16.20 -22.51 -16.64
CA ARG A 134 17.37 -23.23 -16.13
C ARG A 134 18.68 -22.48 -16.30
N LEU A 135 18.64 -21.29 -16.88
CA LEU A 135 19.87 -20.51 -17.05
C LEU A 135 20.41 -20.06 -15.70
N PRO A 136 21.74 -19.96 -15.58
CA PRO A 136 22.31 -19.45 -14.33
C PRO A 136 21.86 -18.03 -14.05
N HIS A 137 21.74 -17.71 -12.79
CA HIS A 137 21.35 -16.39 -12.29
C HIS A 137 19.89 -16.05 -12.46
N VAL A 138 19.09 -16.86 -13.15
CA VAL A 138 17.66 -16.55 -13.31
C VAL A 138 16.95 -16.81 -11.99
N ASP A 139 16.29 -15.78 -11.48
CA ASP A 139 15.47 -15.88 -10.29
C ASP A 139 14.06 -16.36 -10.65
N TYR A 140 13.44 -15.69 -11.61
CA TYR A 140 12.15 -16.10 -12.13
C TYR A 140 11.91 -15.45 -13.48
N ILE A 141 10.88 -15.93 -14.16
CA ILE A 141 10.46 -15.34 -15.43
C ILE A 141 8.98 -14.97 -15.28
N GLU A 142 8.63 -13.78 -15.73
CA GLU A 142 7.25 -13.29 -15.70
C GLU A 142 6.81 -12.96 -17.11
N GLU A 143 5.68 -13.54 -17.55
CA GLU A 143 5.10 -13.17 -18.83
C GLU A 143 4.64 -11.72 -18.75
N ASP A 144 4.97 -10.92 -19.77
CA ASP A 144 4.54 -9.54 -19.81
C ASP A 144 3.02 -9.45 -19.80
N ALA A 145 2.50 -8.34 -19.35
CA ALA A 145 1.07 -8.14 -19.21
C ALA A 145 0.75 -6.66 -19.39
N PHE A 146 -0.56 -6.37 -19.50
CA PHE A 146 -1.01 -5.01 -19.76
C PHE A 146 -1.43 -4.30 -18.47
N VAL A 147 -1.27 -2.99 -18.48
CA VAL A 147 -1.78 -2.11 -17.44
C VAL A 147 -2.73 -1.11 -18.09
N PHE A 148 -3.63 -0.55 -17.28
CA PHE A 148 -4.72 0.27 -17.81
C PHE A 148 -4.90 1.52 -16.99
N ALA A 149 -5.07 2.67 -17.66
CA ALA A 149 -5.38 3.93 -16.99
C ALA A 149 -6.62 3.77 -16.12
N GLN A 150 -6.62 4.39 -14.95
CA GLN A 150 -7.70 4.20 -13.99
C GLN A 150 -8.60 5.43 -13.90
N SER A 151 -9.12 5.89 -15.01
CA SER A 151 -10.13 6.94 -15.08
C SER A 151 -11.29 6.51 -15.95
N VAL A 152 -12.46 7.02 -15.63
CA VAL A 152 -13.67 6.77 -16.41
C VAL A 152 -14.10 8.08 -17.04
N PRO A 153 -14.02 8.23 -18.36
CA PRO A 153 -14.48 9.45 -19.00
C PRO A 153 -15.99 9.36 -19.22
N TRP A 154 -16.75 9.30 -18.12
CA TRP A 154 -18.19 9.13 -18.18
C TRP A 154 -18.88 10.18 -19.00
N ASN A 155 -18.42 11.39 -18.88
CA ASN A 155 -19.16 12.49 -19.39
C ASN A 155 -18.34 13.25 -20.38
N LEU A 156 -18.09 12.61 -21.51
CA LEU A 156 -17.40 13.28 -22.57
C LEU A 156 -18.13 14.53 -23.01
N ASP A 157 -19.44 14.59 -22.72
CA ASP A 157 -20.24 15.76 -23.06
C ASP A 157 -20.21 16.85 -21.98
N ARG A 158 -19.61 16.59 -20.83
CA ARG A 158 -19.59 17.58 -19.76
C ARG A 158 -18.33 18.39 -19.80
N ILE A 159 -18.18 19.16 -20.86
CA ILE A 159 -17.07 20.10 -20.92
C ILE A 159 -17.41 21.27 -20.02
N VAL A 160 -16.52 21.60 -19.12
CA VAL A 160 -16.69 22.73 -18.23
C VAL A 160 -15.86 23.86 -18.77
N LEU A 161 -16.51 25.01 -19.00
CA LEU A 161 -15.82 26.14 -19.63
C LEU A 161 -14.79 26.75 -18.69
N ALA A 162 -15.05 26.72 -17.39
CA ALA A 162 -14.10 27.19 -16.40
C ALA A 162 -14.43 26.52 -15.08
N PRO A 163 -13.44 26.30 -14.22
CA PRO A 163 -13.77 25.75 -12.92
C PRO A 163 -14.55 26.76 -12.11
N HIS A 164 -15.54 26.26 -11.35
CA HIS A 164 -16.22 27.12 -10.42
C HIS A 164 -15.22 27.57 -9.39
N ARG A 165 -15.25 28.84 -9.04
CA ARG A 165 -14.40 29.29 -7.97
C ARG A 165 -14.89 28.64 -6.70
N ALA A 166 -14.17 27.62 -6.32
CA ALA A 166 -14.47 27.00 -5.07
C ALA A 166 -14.17 27.99 -3.96
N GLU A 167 -14.71 27.71 -2.80
CA GLU A 167 -14.35 28.44 -1.62
C GLU A 167 -12.84 28.44 -1.52
N GLU A 168 -12.30 29.46 -0.91
CA GLU A 168 -10.88 29.69 -0.90
C GLU A 168 -10.07 28.42 -0.58
N TYR A 169 -9.24 28.04 -1.53
CA TYR A 169 -8.28 26.96 -1.32
C TYR A 169 -7.01 27.60 -0.75
N SER A 170 -6.67 27.21 0.48
CA SER A 170 -5.55 27.81 1.20
C SER A 170 -4.54 26.74 1.61
N PRO A 171 -3.74 26.27 0.65
CA PRO A 171 -2.75 25.27 1.00
C PRO A 171 -1.58 25.87 1.76
N PRO A 172 -0.81 25.07 2.49
CA PRO A 172 0.31 25.57 3.26
C PRO A 172 1.47 26.08 2.40
N ASN A 173 1.58 25.57 1.18
CA ASN A 173 2.56 26.03 0.20
C ASN A 173 2.07 25.52 -1.17
N LYS A 174 2.84 25.82 -2.22
CA LYS A 174 2.44 25.43 -3.57
C LYS A 174 3.19 24.23 -4.11
N GLY A 175 4.03 23.62 -3.32
CA GLY A 175 4.80 22.46 -3.78
C GLY A 175 5.96 22.82 -4.68
N ASP A 176 6.46 24.04 -4.58
CA ASP A 176 7.60 24.47 -5.40
C ASP A 176 8.80 23.56 -5.18
N GLN A 177 9.58 23.39 -6.25
CA GLN A 177 10.86 22.67 -6.23
C GLN A 177 10.69 21.16 -6.05
N VAL A 178 9.47 20.64 -6.18
CA VAL A 178 9.24 19.20 -6.17
C VAL A 178 8.92 18.76 -7.59
N GLU A 179 9.57 17.70 -8.04
CA GLU A 179 9.34 17.15 -9.36
C GLU A 179 8.38 15.96 -9.21
N VAL A 180 7.29 15.99 -9.98
CA VAL A 180 6.37 14.86 -10.03
C VAL A 180 6.54 14.19 -11.39
N TYR A 181 7.06 12.98 -11.38
CA TYR A 181 7.17 12.18 -12.60
C TYR A 181 5.84 11.47 -12.82
N LEU A 182 5.26 11.70 -13.97
CA LEU A 182 3.96 11.14 -14.31
C LEU A 182 4.15 10.12 -15.44
N LEU A 183 3.84 8.86 -15.15
CA LEU A 183 3.86 7.80 -16.16
C LEU A 183 2.44 7.64 -16.66
N ASP A 184 2.18 8.03 -17.90
CA ASP A 184 0.81 8.14 -18.36
C ASP A 184 0.76 8.14 -19.89
N THR A 185 -0.32 8.67 -20.42
CA THR A 185 -0.42 8.96 -21.85
C THR A 185 0.45 10.16 -22.20
N SER A 186 0.46 10.53 -23.47
CA SER A 186 0.99 11.83 -23.86
C SER A 186 0.18 12.96 -23.18
N ILE A 187 0.73 14.15 -23.19
CA ILE A 187 0.16 15.31 -22.52
C ILE A 187 0.16 16.49 -23.47
N GLN A 188 -0.92 17.27 -23.48
CA GLN A 188 -0.93 18.54 -24.19
C GLN A 188 -0.22 19.58 -23.34
N SER A 189 1.09 19.67 -23.51
CA SER A 189 1.91 20.51 -22.64
C SER A 189 1.68 22.01 -22.80
N GLY A 190 1.09 22.41 -23.91
CA GLY A 190 0.75 23.82 -24.13
C GLY A 190 -0.58 24.26 -23.57
N HIS A 191 -1.32 23.34 -22.93
CA HIS A 191 -2.59 23.72 -22.30
C HIS A 191 -2.35 24.82 -21.26
N ARG A 192 -3.23 25.82 -21.23
CA ARG A 192 -3.02 26.97 -20.36
C ARG A 192 -2.95 26.62 -18.87
N GLU A 193 -3.60 25.54 -18.47
CA GLU A 193 -3.54 25.11 -17.07
C GLU A 193 -2.14 24.70 -16.66
N ILE A 194 -1.38 24.12 -17.57
CA ILE A 194 -0.11 23.45 -17.21
C ILE A 194 1.09 23.92 -18.02
N GLU A 195 0.93 24.85 -18.94
CA GLU A 195 2.07 25.29 -19.74
C GLU A 195 3.14 25.89 -18.84
N GLY A 196 4.39 25.59 -19.16
CA GLY A 196 5.50 26.02 -18.36
C GLY A 196 5.76 25.18 -17.12
N LYS A 197 4.87 24.25 -16.81
CA LYS A 197 5.00 23.39 -15.64
C LYS A 197 5.26 21.95 -16.00
N VAL A 198 5.06 21.57 -17.25
CA VAL A 198 5.23 20.20 -17.70
C VAL A 198 6.42 20.11 -18.63
N THR A 199 7.33 19.18 -18.32
CA THR A 199 8.44 18.84 -19.18
C THR A 199 8.17 17.48 -19.80
N ILE A 200 8.20 17.40 -21.12
CA ILE A 200 8.07 16.13 -21.82
C ILE A 200 9.46 15.52 -21.88
N THR A 201 9.62 14.34 -21.31
CA THR A 201 10.96 13.73 -21.20
C THR A 201 11.43 13.04 -22.46
N ASP A 202 10.56 12.89 -23.46
CA ASP A 202 10.82 12.10 -24.65
C ASP A 202 10.87 10.59 -24.42
N PHE A 203 10.66 10.14 -23.20
CA PHE A 203 10.54 8.70 -22.97
C PHE A 203 9.20 8.21 -23.48
N GLU A 204 9.25 7.15 -24.29
CA GLU A 204 8.03 6.55 -24.79
C GLU A 204 8.23 5.06 -24.93
N ASN A 205 7.32 4.29 -24.34
CA ASN A 205 7.31 2.85 -24.53
C ASN A 205 5.86 2.39 -24.32
N VAL A 206 5.16 2.24 -25.43
CA VAL A 206 3.73 1.92 -25.41
C VAL A 206 3.45 0.77 -26.36
N PRO A 207 2.42 -0.05 -26.08
CA PRO A 207 2.00 -1.07 -27.03
C PRO A 207 1.18 -0.45 -28.15
N GLU A 208 1.00 -1.18 -29.24
CA GLU A 208 0.16 -0.74 -30.33
C GLU A 208 -1.30 -0.67 -29.88
N GLU A 209 -2.04 0.27 -30.46
CA GLU A 209 -3.47 0.36 -30.22
C GLU A 209 -4.17 -0.90 -30.73
N ASP A 210 -5.26 -1.28 -30.05
CA ASP A 210 -6.07 -2.43 -30.46
C ASP A 210 -7.03 -2.04 -31.59
N GLY A 211 -7.23 -2.95 -32.51
CA GLY A 211 -8.26 -2.79 -33.52
C GLY A 211 -7.80 -2.07 -34.74
N THR A 212 -8.31 -2.52 -35.89
CA THR A 212 -7.93 -1.95 -37.18
C THR A 212 -8.68 -0.66 -37.49
N ARG A 213 -9.74 -0.35 -36.75
CA ARG A 213 -10.57 0.81 -37.00
C ARG A 213 -10.32 1.96 -36.01
N PHE A 214 -9.27 1.87 -35.25
CA PHE A 214 -8.97 2.95 -34.32
C PHE A 214 -8.43 4.15 -35.10
N HIS A 215 -9.10 5.28 -34.96
CA HIS A 215 -8.67 6.51 -35.60
C HIS A 215 -8.01 7.38 -34.52
N ARG A 216 -6.76 7.66 -34.72
CA ARG A 216 -6.04 8.50 -33.75
C ARG A 216 -6.53 9.92 -33.80
N GLN A 217 -6.93 10.46 -32.68
CA GLN A 217 -7.19 11.86 -32.52
C GLN A 217 -6.29 12.34 -31.40
N ALA A 218 -5.49 13.34 -31.68
CA ALA A 218 -4.50 13.79 -30.69
C ALA A 218 -5.13 14.17 -29.37
N SER A 219 -6.31 14.83 -29.43
CA SER A 219 -6.96 15.22 -28.20
C SER A 219 -7.35 14.03 -27.32
N LYS A 220 -7.72 12.92 -27.96
CA LYS A 220 -8.06 11.73 -27.19
C LYS A 220 -6.83 11.03 -26.69
N CYS A 221 -5.74 11.04 -27.46
CA CYS A 221 -4.50 10.42 -27.02
C CYS A 221 -3.91 11.10 -25.80
N ASP A 222 -4.15 12.40 -25.66
CA ASP A 222 -3.59 13.22 -24.59
C ASP A 222 -4.52 13.35 -23.38
N SER A 223 -5.72 12.81 -23.45
CA SER A 223 -6.78 13.17 -22.51
C SER A 223 -6.41 12.84 -21.05
N HIS A 224 -6.03 11.60 -20.83
CA HIS A 224 -5.80 11.15 -19.45
C HIS A 224 -4.62 11.88 -18.82
N GLY A 225 -3.49 11.90 -19.52
CA GLY A 225 -2.29 12.52 -18.98
C GLY A 225 -2.44 14.02 -18.76
N THR A 226 -3.14 14.71 -19.66
CA THR A 226 -3.38 16.14 -19.50
C THR A 226 -4.21 16.39 -18.24
N HIS A 227 -5.24 15.59 -18.04
CA HIS A 227 -6.07 15.73 -16.84
C HIS A 227 -5.25 15.46 -15.57
N MET A 228 -4.42 14.41 -15.60
CA MET A 228 -3.59 14.09 -14.45
C MET A 228 -2.65 15.24 -14.10
N ALA A 229 -1.94 15.75 -15.09
CA ALA A 229 -1.03 16.87 -14.86
C ALA A 229 -1.77 18.07 -14.31
N GLY A 230 -2.98 18.33 -14.82
CA GLY A 230 -3.79 19.42 -14.35
C GLY A 230 -4.25 19.27 -12.91
N VAL A 231 -4.61 18.05 -12.50
CA VAL A 231 -5.02 17.82 -11.12
C VAL A 231 -3.82 18.04 -10.19
N VAL A 232 -2.64 17.61 -10.59
CA VAL A 232 -1.46 17.78 -9.75
C VAL A 232 -1.08 19.26 -9.62
N SER A 233 -0.95 19.98 -10.76
CA SER A 233 -0.31 21.30 -10.71
C SER A 233 -1.00 22.38 -11.51
N GLY A 234 -2.23 22.17 -11.96
CA GLY A 234 -2.92 23.16 -12.77
C GLY A 234 -3.05 24.52 -12.10
N ARG A 235 -2.97 25.59 -12.90
CA ARG A 235 -3.00 26.96 -12.37
C ARG A 235 -4.29 27.26 -11.61
N ASP A 236 -5.43 26.84 -12.15
CA ASP A 236 -6.72 27.17 -11.55
C ASP A 236 -7.29 26.02 -10.72
N ALA A 237 -7.12 24.78 -11.17
CA ALA A 237 -7.79 23.65 -10.55
C ALA A 237 -6.82 22.63 -9.96
N GLY A 238 -5.53 22.88 -9.93
CA GLY A 238 -4.56 21.94 -9.42
C GLY A 238 -4.40 22.01 -7.92
N VAL A 239 -3.87 20.93 -7.37
CA VAL A 239 -3.64 20.81 -5.93
C VAL A 239 -2.37 21.55 -5.52
N ALA A 240 -1.25 21.28 -6.19
CA ALA A 240 0.04 21.87 -5.87
C ALA A 240 0.47 22.75 -7.05
N LYS A 241 0.03 23.99 -7.03
CA LYS A 241 0.14 24.84 -8.21
C LYS A 241 1.57 25.25 -8.55
N GLY A 242 2.53 25.01 -7.66
CA GLY A 242 3.93 25.28 -7.94
C GLY A 242 4.77 24.05 -8.27
N ALA A 243 4.16 22.89 -8.30
CA ALA A 243 4.91 21.66 -8.60
C ALA A 243 5.17 21.54 -10.09
N ASN A 244 6.27 20.89 -10.43
CA ASN A 244 6.63 20.61 -11.82
C ASN A 244 6.34 19.16 -12.14
N VAL A 245 5.84 18.91 -13.35
CA VAL A 245 5.51 17.55 -13.80
C VAL A 245 6.47 17.19 -14.94
N ARG A 246 7.04 16.01 -14.85
CA ARG A 246 7.87 15.45 -15.91
C ARG A 246 7.19 14.19 -16.42
N SER A 247 6.85 14.18 -17.71
CA SER A 247 6.01 13.13 -18.24
C SER A 247 6.81 12.07 -18.98
N LEU A 248 6.46 10.82 -18.70
CA LEU A 248 6.92 9.66 -19.47
C LEU A 248 5.69 9.01 -20.09
N ARG A 249 5.75 8.71 -21.37
CA ARG A 249 4.62 8.09 -22.04
C ARG A 249 4.74 6.57 -21.98
N VAL A 250 3.89 5.95 -21.16
CA VAL A 250 3.83 4.50 -21.05
C VAL A 250 2.43 3.95 -21.40
N LEU A 251 1.44 4.83 -21.59
CA LEU A 251 0.09 4.42 -21.98
C LEU A 251 -0.19 4.92 -23.38
N ASN A 252 -0.79 4.07 -24.20
CA ASN A 252 -1.12 4.41 -25.58
C ASN A 252 -2.40 5.23 -25.64
N CYS A 253 -2.90 5.52 -26.87
CA CYS A 253 -4.06 6.38 -27.05
C CYS A 253 -5.34 5.76 -26.47
N GLN A 254 -5.32 4.47 -26.14
CA GLN A 254 -6.46 3.80 -25.52
C GLN A 254 -6.27 3.65 -24.02
N GLY A 255 -5.23 4.27 -23.45
CA GLY A 255 -4.96 4.18 -22.02
C GLY A 255 -4.35 2.85 -21.61
N LYS A 256 -3.70 2.16 -22.52
CA LYS A 256 -3.16 0.82 -22.29
C LYS A 256 -1.65 0.85 -22.35
N GLY A 257 -1.01 0.22 -21.39
CA GLY A 257 0.44 0.09 -21.35
C GLY A 257 0.83 -1.35 -21.05
N THR A 258 2.13 -1.57 -20.85
CA THR A 258 2.64 -2.89 -20.48
C THR A 258 3.43 -2.81 -19.19
N ILE A 259 3.52 -3.95 -18.49
CA ILE A 259 4.40 -4.06 -17.33
C ILE A 259 5.82 -3.74 -17.76
N SER A 260 6.28 -4.30 -18.87
CA SER A 260 7.64 -4.08 -19.33
C SER A 260 7.92 -2.61 -19.66
N GLY A 261 6.99 -1.96 -20.35
CA GLY A 261 7.17 -0.53 -20.65
C GLY A 261 7.23 0.32 -19.40
N THR A 262 6.42 -0.02 -18.40
CA THR A 262 6.45 0.67 -17.12
C THR A 262 7.79 0.47 -16.43
N LEU A 263 8.30 -0.76 -16.42
CA LEU A 263 9.60 -1.05 -15.81
C LEU A 263 10.71 -0.24 -16.45
N ILE A 264 10.71 -0.15 -17.77
CA ILE A 264 11.74 0.61 -18.48
C ILE A 264 11.61 2.09 -18.15
N GLY A 265 10.37 2.58 -17.99
CA GLY A 265 10.14 3.95 -17.54
C GLY A 265 10.70 4.20 -16.15
N LEU A 266 10.48 3.26 -15.22
CA LEU A 266 11.01 3.39 -13.87
C LEU A 266 12.53 3.37 -13.87
N GLU A 267 13.11 2.55 -14.73
CA GLU A 267 14.56 2.54 -14.90
C GLU A 267 15.07 3.90 -15.39
N PHE A 268 14.36 4.49 -16.35
CA PHE A 268 14.69 5.82 -16.85
C PHE A 268 14.71 6.84 -15.71
N ILE A 269 13.71 6.77 -14.82
CA ILE A 269 13.66 7.67 -13.66
C ILE A 269 14.85 7.44 -12.75
N ARG A 270 15.20 6.17 -12.51
CA ARG A 270 16.35 5.86 -11.66
C ARG A 270 17.64 6.42 -12.25
N THR A 271 17.83 6.27 -13.55
CA THR A 271 19.00 6.80 -14.22
C THR A 271 19.07 8.32 -14.11
N THR A 272 17.92 8.98 -14.31
CA THR A 272 17.85 10.42 -14.16
C THR A 272 18.14 10.86 -12.73
N GLN A 273 17.62 10.11 -11.76
CA GLN A 273 17.84 10.40 -10.35
C GLN A 273 19.33 10.33 -9.99
N LYS A 274 20.04 9.35 -10.54
CA LYS A 274 21.47 9.23 -10.25
C LYS A 274 22.25 10.45 -10.72
N ALA A 275 21.79 11.08 -11.80
CA ALA A 275 22.46 12.27 -12.33
C ALA A 275 22.13 13.52 -11.50
N GLN A 276 21.01 13.52 -10.78
CA GLN A 276 20.61 14.67 -9.98
C GLN A 276 20.01 14.17 -8.65
N PRO A 277 20.85 13.77 -7.71
CA PRO A 277 20.37 13.01 -6.56
C PRO A 277 19.67 13.80 -5.45
N TYR A 278 19.65 15.11 -5.52
CA TYR A 278 19.20 15.90 -4.36
C TYR A 278 17.82 16.50 -4.46
N SER A 279 17.11 16.32 -5.56
CA SER A 279 15.76 16.88 -5.70
C SER A 279 14.71 15.91 -5.18
N PRO A 280 13.71 16.38 -4.41
CA PRO A 280 12.62 15.50 -4.02
C PRO A 280 11.84 15.05 -5.23
N LEU A 281 11.59 13.76 -5.32
CA LEU A 281 10.89 13.17 -6.45
C LEU A 281 9.64 12.44 -5.99
N VAL A 282 8.54 12.70 -6.69
CA VAL A 282 7.31 11.94 -6.55
C VAL A 282 7.08 11.25 -7.88
N VAL A 283 6.70 9.98 -7.85
CA VAL A 283 6.34 9.24 -9.05
C VAL A 283 4.87 8.88 -8.94
N LEU A 284 4.09 9.30 -9.91
CA LEU A 284 2.65 9.06 -9.94
C LEU A 284 2.33 8.01 -11.01
N LEU A 285 1.68 6.94 -10.57
CA LEU A 285 1.36 5.79 -11.41
C LEU A 285 -0.16 5.61 -11.45
N PRO A 286 -0.86 6.37 -12.32
CA PRO A 286 -2.33 6.35 -12.30
C PRO A 286 -2.89 5.28 -13.22
N PHE A 287 -2.43 4.06 -13.05
CA PHE A 287 -2.88 2.91 -13.80
C PHE A 287 -2.80 1.69 -12.92
N ALA A 288 -3.39 0.61 -13.39
CA ALA A 288 -3.36 -0.66 -12.66
C ALA A 288 -3.41 -1.81 -13.65
N GLY A 289 -2.72 -2.87 -13.28
CA GLY A 289 -2.82 -4.15 -13.95
C GLY A 289 -2.99 -5.23 -12.92
N GLY A 290 -3.03 -6.48 -13.34
CA GLY A 290 -3.06 -7.58 -12.41
C GLY A 290 -1.78 -7.66 -11.61
N TYR A 291 -1.82 -8.40 -10.53
CA TYR A 291 -0.68 -8.53 -9.64
C TYR A 291 0.58 -8.91 -10.43
N SER A 292 1.65 -8.17 -10.23
CA SER A 292 2.94 -8.37 -10.88
C SER A 292 4.04 -8.30 -9.84
N PRO A 293 4.69 -9.41 -9.53
CA PRO A 293 5.83 -9.34 -8.60
C PRO A 293 6.97 -8.48 -9.15
N THR A 294 7.15 -8.46 -10.47
CA THR A 294 8.23 -7.66 -11.05
C THR A 294 7.98 -6.17 -10.90
N LEU A 295 6.77 -5.72 -11.22
CA LEU A 295 6.45 -4.31 -11.08
C LEU A 295 6.50 -3.89 -9.60
N ASN A 296 5.97 -4.72 -8.72
CA ASN A 296 6.02 -4.42 -7.29
C ASN A 296 7.48 -4.28 -6.82
N THR A 297 8.34 -5.20 -7.23
CA THR A 297 9.75 -5.14 -6.83
C THR A 297 10.44 -3.88 -7.34
N ALA A 298 10.17 -3.51 -8.58
CA ALA A 298 10.80 -2.30 -9.13
C ALA A 298 10.36 -1.05 -8.35
N CYS A 299 9.07 -0.97 -8.02
CA CYS A 299 8.58 0.16 -7.22
C CYS A 299 9.23 0.17 -5.84
N ARG A 300 9.36 -0.99 -5.21
CA ARG A 300 9.99 -1.09 -3.89
C ARG A 300 11.44 -0.61 -3.95
N LEU A 301 12.17 -1.01 -4.98
CA LEU A 301 13.57 -0.59 -5.13
C LEU A 301 13.68 0.92 -5.29
N LEU A 302 12.77 1.53 -6.04
CA LEU A 302 12.78 3.00 -6.17
C LEU A 302 12.46 3.68 -4.85
N VAL A 303 11.50 3.16 -4.09
CA VAL A 303 11.21 3.72 -2.78
C VAL A 303 12.46 3.71 -1.91
N ARG A 304 13.22 2.64 -1.98
CA ARG A 304 14.43 2.51 -1.15
C ARG A 304 15.53 3.47 -1.56
N THR A 305 15.43 4.08 -2.74
CA THR A 305 16.37 5.14 -3.13
C THR A 305 15.88 6.53 -2.74
N GLY A 306 14.71 6.62 -2.08
CA GLY A 306 14.19 7.90 -1.61
C GLY A 306 13.09 8.52 -2.46
N VAL A 307 12.54 7.77 -3.40
CA VAL A 307 11.50 8.27 -4.30
C VAL A 307 10.13 7.98 -3.69
N ALA A 308 9.24 8.97 -3.68
CA ALA A 308 7.88 8.77 -3.22
C ALA A 308 7.02 8.22 -4.36
N MET A 309 6.49 7.01 -4.16
CA MET A 309 5.71 6.33 -5.19
C MET A 309 4.23 6.34 -4.81
N ILE A 310 3.39 6.84 -5.70
CA ILE A 310 1.95 6.97 -5.44
C ILE A 310 1.19 6.31 -6.59
N ALA A 311 0.26 5.44 -6.28
CA ALA A 311 -0.47 4.69 -7.29
C ALA A 311 -1.96 4.68 -7.05
N ALA A 312 -2.70 4.50 -8.13
CA ALA A 312 -4.15 4.31 -8.08
C ALA A 312 -4.47 2.93 -7.53
N ALA A 313 -5.47 2.84 -6.68
CA ALA A 313 -5.88 1.55 -6.12
C ALA A 313 -6.52 0.64 -7.16
N GLY A 314 -7.14 1.21 -8.18
CA GLY A 314 -7.88 0.48 -9.18
C GLY A 314 -9.37 0.74 -9.08
N ASN A 315 -10.05 0.60 -10.22
CA ASN A 315 -11.48 0.95 -10.34
C ASN A 315 -12.38 -0.28 -10.47
N TYR A 316 -11.97 -1.41 -9.89
CA TYR A 316 -12.62 -2.69 -10.15
C TYR A 316 -13.54 -3.17 -9.04
N ARG A 317 -13.77 -2.32 -8.03
CA ARG A 317 -14.57 -2.65 -6.85
C ARG A 317 -14.12 -3.99 -6.27
N ASP A 318 -12.83 -4.07 -6.02
CA ASP A 318 -12.16 -5.31 -5.70
C ASP A 318 -11.06 -5.03 -4.69
N ASP A 319 -10.46 -6.08 -4.16
CA ASP A 319 -9.33 -5.99 -3.25
C ASP A 319 -8.11 -5.46 -4.00
N ALA A 320 -7.60 -4.32 -3.57
CA ALA A 320 -6.44 -3.69 -4.23
C ALA A 320 -5.20 -4.58 -4.17
N CYS A 321 -5.14 -5.52 -3.24
CA CYS A 321 -4.00 -6.43 -3.13
C CYS A 321 -3.85 -7.35 -4.35
N LEU A 322 -4.88 -7.42 -5.19
CA LEU A 322 -4.83 -8.25 -6.40
C LEU A 322 -4.30 -7.50 -7.61
N TYR A 323 -3.86 -6.27 -7.44
CA TYR A 323 -3.46 -5.39 -8.55
C TYR A 323 -2.08 -4.81 -8.30
N SER A 324 -1.40 -4.41 -9.38
CA SER A 324 -0.10 -3.74 -9.29
C SER A 324 -0.13 -2.47 -10.12
N PRO A 325 0.57 -1.42 -9.66
CA PRO A 325 1.47 -1.40 -8.51
C PRO A 325 0.76 -1.21 -7.15
N ALA A 326 -0.56 -1.18 -7.13
CA ALA A 326 -1.34 -0.91 -5.91
C ALA A 326 -0.97 -1.83 -4.76
N SER A 327 -0.64 -3.09 -5.03
CA SER A 327 -0.39 -4.08 -3.98
C SER A 327 0.99 -4.00 -3.34
N GLU A 328 1.89 -3.20 -3.88
CA GLU A 328 3.22 -3.09 -3.28
C GLU A 328 3.13 -2.32 -1.97
N PRO A 329 3.52 -2.92 -0.82
CA PRO A 329 3.34 -2.23 0.46
C PRO A 329 4.09 -0.91 0.61
N GLU A 330 5.19 -0.75 -0.11
CA GLU A 330 5.99 0.48 0.00
C GLU A 330 5.42 1.61 -0.86
N VAL A 331 4.48 1.33 -1.75
CA VAL A 331 3.80 2.34 -2.56
C VAL A 331 2.63 2.89 -1.78
N ILE A 332 2.37 4.20 -1.90
CA ILE A 332 1.17 4.80 -1.32
C ILE A 332 0.04 4.58 -2.31
N THR A 333 -0.94 3.78 -1.93
CA THR A 333 -2.04 3.36 -2.80
C THR A 333 -3.30 4.11 -2.40
N VAL A 334 -3.96 4.72 -3.38
CA VAL A 334 -5.03 5.67 -3.14
C VAL A 334 -6.34 5.22 -3.77
N GLY A 335 -7.37 5.08 -2.93
CA GLY A 335 -8.72 4.84 -3.40
C GLY A 335 -9.49 6.13 -3.59
N ALA A 336 -10.68 6.04 -4.17
CA ALA A 336 -11.43 7.23 -4.57
C ALA A 336 -12.71 7.41 -3.78
N THR A 337 -12.96 8.66 -3.35
CA THR A 337 -14.21 9.05 -2.71
C THR A 337 -14.85 10.20 -3.47
N ASN A 338 -16.16 10.37 -3.24
CA ASN A 338 -16.92 11.44 -3.89
C ASN A 338 -16.99 12.66 -2.98
N SER A 339 -17.78 13.66 -3.39
CA SER A 339 -17.88 14.91 -2.63
C SER A 339 -18.54 14.75 -1.28
N HIS A 340 -19.20 13.62 -1.03
CA HIS A 340 -19.76 13.32 0.28
C HIS A 340 -18.87 12.40 1.10
N ASP A 341 -17.63 12.23 0.66
CA ASP A 341 -16.63 11.37 1.31
C ASP A 341 -17.01 9.89 1.28
N GLN A 342 -17.81 9.48 0.29
CA GLN A 342 -18.19 8.08 0.17
C GLN A 342 -17.45 7.42 -1.00
N PRO A 343 -17.26 6.09 -0.94
CA PRO A 343 -16.53 5.42 -2.02
C PRO A 343 -17.22 5.60 -3.37
N VAL A 344 -16.42 5.80 -4.40
CA VAL A 344 -16.96 6.06 -5.73
C VAL A 344 -17.47 4.77 -6.35
N THR A 345 -18.67 4.84 -6.92
CA THR A 345 -19.25 3.75 -7.72
C THR A 345 -19.11 4.15 -9.20
N MET A 346 -18.69 3.21 -10.03
CA MET A 346 -18.49 3.44 -11.46
C MET A 346 -19.14 2.30 -12.22
N GLY A 347 -20.43 2.47 -12.56
CA GLY A 347 -21.16 1.39 -13.18
C GLY A 347 -21.23 0.18 -12.25
N THR A 348 -20.78 -0.97 -12.73
CA THR A 348 -20.68 -2.16 -11.89
C THR A 348 -19.39 -2.19 -11.07
N GLY A 349 -18.45 -1.31 -11.39
CA GLY A 349 -17.21 -1.21 -10.66
C GLY A 349 -17.23 -0.10 -9.65
N GLY A 350 -16.07 0.39 -9.32
CA GLY A 350 -15.90 1.43 -8.33
C GLY A 350 -14.52 1.34 -7.72
N THR A 351 -14.26 2.19 -6.74
CA THR A 351 -12.95 2.18 -6.13
C THR A 351 -12.61 0.82 -5.53
N ASN A 352 -11.36 0.41 -5.71
CA ASN A 352 -10.86 -0.74 -4.99
C ASN A 352 -10.71 -0.38 -3.49
N PHE A 353 -10.52 -1.41 -2.67
CA PHE A 353 -10.55 -1.29 -1.21
C PHE A 353 -9.59 -2.31 -0.60
N GLY A 354 -9.63 -2.46 0.71
CA GLY A 354 -8.88 -3.50 1.39
C GLY A 354 -7.61 -2.98 2.05
N ARG A 355 -6.84 -3.91 2.59
CA ARG A 355 -5.66 -3.57 3.38
C ARG A 355 -4.52 -2.97 2.55
N CYS A 356 -4.53 -3.14 1.23
CA CYS A 356 -3.49 -2.57 0.39
C CYS A 356 -3.75 -1.11 0.02
N VAL A 357 -4.92 -0.56 0.38
CA VAL A 357 -5.19 0.87 0.21
C VAL A 357 -4.65 1.60 1.44
N ASP A 358 -3.89 2.67 1.23
CA ASP A 358 -3.37 3.47 2.34
C ASP A 358 -4.36 4.54 2.79
N LEU A 359 -5.03 5.17 1.85
CA LEU A 359 -6.02 6.19 2.14
C LEU A 359 -6.86 6.41 0.89
N PHE A 360 -7.91 7.19 1.05
CA PHE A 360 -8.77 7.61 -0.06
C PHE A 360 -8.57 9.09 -0.32
N ALA A 361 -9.00 9.55 -1.49
CA ALA A 361 -8.92 10.96 -1.86
C ALA A 361 -10.02 11.24 -2.87
N PRO A 362 -10.35 12.51 -3.12
CA PRO A 362 -11.41 12.83 -4.08
C PRO A 362 -11.12 12.26 -5.46
N GLY A 363 -12.08 11.52 -6.00
CA GLY A 363 -11.92 10.88 -7.29
C GLY A 363 -13.20 10.79 -8.11
N GLU A 364 -14.19 11.65 -7.84
CA GLU A 364 -15.41 11.68 -8.65
C GLU A 364 -15.68 13.09 -9.10
N ASP A 365 -15.98 13.24 -10.39
CA ASP A 365 -16.28 14.53 -11.01
C ASP A 365 -15.20 15.57 -10.73
N ILE A 366 -13.96 15.15 -10.94
CA ILE A 366 -12.82 16.01 -10.69
C ILE A 366 -12.58 16.89 -11.90
N ILE A 367 -12.65 18.18 -11.71
CA ILE A 367 -12.45 19.14 -12.79
C ILE A 367 -10.95 19.36 -13.01
N GLY A 368 -10.55 19.29 -14.25
CA GLY A 368 -9.16 19.50 -14.62
C GLY A 368 -9.03 19.80 -16.10
N ALA A 369 -7.80 19.97 -16.54
CA ALA A 369 -7.50 20.35 -17.92
C ALA A 369 -8.02 19.29 -18.89
N SER A 370 -8.71 19.77 -19.94
CA SER A 370 -9.17 18.93 -21.03
C SER A 370 -8.28 19.14 -22.24
N SER A 371 -7.88 18.05 -22.87
CA SER A 371 -7.07 18.16 -24.09
C SER A 371 -7.89 18.53 -25.31
N ASP A 372 -9.20 18.73 -25.17
CA ASP A 372 -10.03 19.15 -26.27
C ASP A 372 -9.68 20.53 -26.79
N CYS A 373 -9.21 21.42 -25.95
CA CYS A 373 -8.66 22.69 -26.37
C CYS A 373 -7.73 23.25 -25.31
N SER A 374 -6.95 24.25 -25.66
CA SER A 374 -5.90 24.73 -24.74
C SER A 374 -6.45 25.47 -23.52
N THR A 375 -7.74 25.79 -23.50
CA THR A 375 -8.38 26.45 -22.36
C THR A 375 -9.56 25.66 -21.81
N CYS A 376 -9.76 24.43 -22.28
CA CYS A 376 -10.92 23.64 -21.91
C CYS A 376 -10.71 22.91 -20.57
N PHE A 377 -11.81 22.70 -19.85
CA PHE A 377 -11.82 21.89 -18.66
C PHE A 377 -12.81 20.76 -18.83
N THR A 378 -12.59 19.68 -18.13
CA THR A 378 -13.50 18.54 -18.15
C THR A 378 -13.48 17.86 -16.79
N SER A 379 -14.52 17.09 -16.55
CA SER A 379 -14.67 16.34 -15.32
C SER A 379 -14.35 14.87 -15.61
N GLN A 380 -13.50 14.27 -14.78
CA GLN A 380 -13.19 12.85 -14.88
C GLN A 380 -13.25 12.22 -13.50
N SER A 381 -13.48 10.91 -13.48
CA SER A 381 -13.58 10.15 -12.22
C SER A 381 -12.69 8.94 -12.26
N GLY A 382 -12.21 8.52 -11.11
CA GLY A 382 -11.42 7.32 -10.98
C GLY A 382 -10.39 7.41 -9.88
N THR A 383 -9.78 6.26 -9.60
CA THR A 383 -8.69 6.25 -8.62
C THR A 383 -7.44 6.93 -9.16
N SER A 384 -7.35 7.13 -10.48
CA SER A 384 -6.29 7.96 -11.05
C SER A 384 -6.36 9.39 -10.52
N GLN A 385 -7.55 9.97 -10.52
CA GLN A 385 -7.73 11.33 -10.03
C GLN A 385 -7.44 11.43 -8.54
N ALA A 386 -7.83 10.41 -7.80
CA ALA A 386 -7.55 10.36 -6.37
C ALA A 386 -6.05 10.30 -6.11
N ALA A 387 -5.34 9.47 -6.88
CA ALA A 387 -3.88 9.38 -6.75
C ALA A 387 -3.20 10.69 -7.11
N ALA A 388 -3.71 11.39 -8.12
CA ALA A 388 -3.16 12.68 -8.50
C ALA A 388 -3.33 13.73 -7.40
N HIS A 389 -4.47 13.70 -6.70
CA HIS A 389 -4.67 14.57 -5.53
C HIS A 389 -3.59 14.32 -4.49
N VAL A 390 -3.35 13.05 -4.18
CA VAL A 390 -2.36 12.72 -3.15
C VAL A 390 -0.95 13.09 -3.62
N ALA A 391 -0.67 12.96 -4.92
CA ALA A 391 0.62 13.39 -5.44
C ALA A 391 0.83 14.89 -5.22
N GLY A 392 -0.22 15.68 -5.41
CA GLY A 392 -0.13 17.12 -5.13
C GLY A 392 0.10 17.40 -3.65
N ILE A 393 -0.62 16.70 -2.78
CA ILE A 393 -0.43 16.87 -1.34
C ILE A 393 1.00 16.47 -0.96
N ALA A 394 1.47 15.36 -1.52
CA ALA A 394 2.84 14.91 -1.25
C ALA A 394 3.87 15.95 -1.67
N ALA A 395 3.64 16.60 -2.81
CA ALA A 395 4.55 17.66 -3.26
C ALA A 395 4.60 18.79 -2.24
N MET A 396 3.46 19.15 -1.67
CA MET A 396 3.44 20.21 -0.65
C MET A 396 4.15 19.78 0.62
N LEU A 397 3.97 18.53 1.05
CA LEU A 397 4.66 18.03 2.23
C LEU A 397 6.17 17.99 2.00
N LEU A 398 6.59 17.59 0.80
CA LEU A 398 8.01 17.54 0.46
C LEU A 398 8.61 18.92 0.24
N ASN A 399 7.80 19.90 -0.17
CA ASN A 399 8.28 21.27 -0.22
C ASN A 399 8.64 21.75 1.18
N ALA A 400 7.80 21.44 2.15
CA ALA A 400 8.05 21.85 3.54
C ALA A 400 9.20 21.08 4.18
N GLU A 401 9.29 19.77 3.87
CA GLU A 401 10.32 18.91 4.44
C GLU A 401 10.92 18.05 3.32
N PRO A 402 11.92 18.57 2.60
CA PRO A 402 12.41 17.87 1.41
C PRO A 402 13.08 16.53 1.66
N SER A 403 13.50 16.25 2.88
CA SER A 403 14.21 15.00 3.16
C SER A 403 13.31 13.91 3.75
N LEU A 404 11.99 14.08 3.73
CA LEU A 404 11.10 13.03 4.23
C LEU A 404 11.34 11.71 3.52
N THR A 405 11.43 10.64 4.30
CA THR A 405 11.42 9.29 3.75
C THR A 405 10.00 8.91 3.35
N MET A 406 9.87 7.80 2.64
CA MET A 406 8.54 7.31 2.23
C MET A 406 7.66 7.01 3.45
N SER A 407 8.23 6.39 4.48
CA SER A 407 7.45 6.09 5.68
C SER A 407 7.02 7.38 6.39
N GLU A 408 7.88 8.37 6.44
CA GLU A 408 7.51 9.64 7.03
C GLU A 408 6.42 10.34 6.23
N LEU A 409 6.52 10.30 4.91
CA LEU A 409 5.50 10.89 4.06
C LEU A 409 4.15 10.17 4.26
N ARG A 410 4.16 8.84 4.26
CA ARG A 410 2.93 8.07 4.46
C ARG A 410 2.28 8.41 5.79
N GLN A 411 3.07 8.48 6.85
CA GLN A 411 2.51 8.77 8.18
C GLN A 411 1.90 10.17 8.23
N ARG A 412 2.51 11.14 7.55
CA ARG A 412 1.94 12.48 7.52
C ARG A 412 0.65 12.53 6.73
N LEU A 413 0.60 11.83 5.60
CA LEU A 413 -0.63 11.76 4.82
C LEU A 413 -1.77 11.16 5.64
N ILE A 414 -1.47 10.12 6.41
CA ILE A 414 -2.46 9.49 7.27
C ILE A 414 -2.87 10.45 8.40
N HIS A 415 -1.89 11.10 9.01
CA HIS A 415 -2.16 12.00 10.12
C HIS A 415 -3.08 13.16 9.72
N PHE A 416 -2.86 13.72 8.54
CA PHE A 416 -3.66 14.85 8.06
C PHE A 416 -4.98 14.43 7.42
N SER A 417 -5.21 13.13 7.29
CA SER A 417 -6.46 12.64 6.70
C SER A 417 -7.65 12.89 7.62
N ILE A 418 -8.81 13.00 7.00
CA ILE A 418 -10.09 13.08 7.71
C ILE A 418 -10.49 11.65 8.05
N LYS A 419 -10.82 11.39 9.32
CA LYS A 419 -11.02 10.03 9.80
C LYS A 419 -12.50 9.72 10.02
N ASN A 420 -12.86 8.49 9.72
CA ASN A 420 -14.16 7.90 10.07
C ASN A 420 -15.35 8.56 9.40
N VAL A 421 -15.15 9.10 8.20
CA VAL A 421 -16.27 9.72 7.45
C VAL A 421 -16.83 8.81 6.37
N ILE A 422 -16.16 7.71 6.06
CA ILE A 422 -16.61 6.77 5.03
C ILE A 422 -17.62 5.80 5.65
N ASN A 423 -18.76 5.59 4.97
CA ASN A 423 -19.69 4.56 5.38
C ASN A 423 -19.16 3.22 4.88
N GLU A 424 -18.66 2.41 5.80
CA GLU A 424 -17.98 1.18 5.45
C GLU A 424 -18.92 0.12 4.89
N ALA A 425 -20.22 0.29 5.03
CA ALA A 425 -21.17 -0.68 4.49
C ALA A 425 -21.08 -0.81 2.97
N TRP A 426 -20.49 0.19 2.27
CA TRP A 426 -20.28 0.10 0.83
C TRP A 426 -19.33 -1.02 0.47
N PHE A 427 -18.37 -1.32 1.36
CA PHE A 427 -17.39 -2.38 1.10
C PHE A 427 -17.96 -3.75 1.46
N PRO A 428 -17.47 -4.82 0.82
CA PRO A 428 -17.86 -6.17 1.26
C PRO A 428 -17.54 -6.36 2.74
N GLU A 429 -18.35 -7.18 3.41
CA GLU A 429 -18.23 -7.33 4.85
C GLU A 429 -16.84 -7.71 5.32
N ASP A 430 -16.19 -8.62 4.61
CA ASP A 430 -14.87 -9.09 5.01
C ASP A 430 -13.77 -8.08 4.74
N GLN A 431 -14.06 -6.99 4.02
CA GLN A 431 -13.07 -5.97 3.72
C GLN A 431 -13.21 -4.73 4.59
N ARG A 432 -14.29 -4.63 5.37
CA ARG A 432 -14.54 -3.40 6.13
C ARG A 432 -13.47 -3.12 7.17
N LEU A 433 -13.06 -4.13 7.93
CA LEU A 433 -12.02 -3.95 8.93
C LEU A 433 -10.67 -3.63 8.31
N LEU A 434 -10.42 -4.17 7.13
CA LEU A 434 -9.12 -4.05 6.49
C LEU A 434 -8.94 -2.73 5.76
N THR A 435 -10.03 -2.07 5.40
CA THR A 435 -9.97 -0.85 4.59
C THR A 435 -9.84 0.37 5.49
N PRO A 436 -8.81 1.19 5.29
CA PRO A 436 -8.64 2.37 6.16
C PRO A 436 -9.73 3.40 5.91
N ASN A 437 -10.28 3.95 6.98
CA ASN A 437 -11.34 4.96 6.90
C ASN A 437 -10.70 6.33 6.99
N LEU A 438 -10.00 6.71 5.92
CA LEU A 438 -9.18 7.92 5.84
C LEU A 438 -9.40 8.58 4.50
N VAL A 439 -9.70 9.87 4.51
CA VAL A 439 -9.80 10.67 3.28
C VAL A 439 -8.74 11.76 3.35
N ALA A 440 -7.92 11.87 2.31
CA ALA A 440 -6.80 12.79 2.30
C ALA A 440 -7.22 14.21 2.64
N GLY A 441 -6.45 14.86 3.47
CA GLY A 441 -6.67 16.24 3.87
C GLY A 441 -5.36 16.98 3.91
N LEU A 442 -5.47 18.27 4.20
CA LEU A 442 -4.31 19.15 4.19
C LEU A 442 -4.52 20.26 5.19
N PRO A 443 -3.61 20.44 6.14
CA PRO A 443 -3.75 21.57 7.06
C PRO A 443 -3.38 22.87 6.35
N SER A 444 -3.85 23.98 6.91
CA SER A 444 -3.53 25.30 6.33
C SER A 444 -2.08 25.70 6.59
N SER A 445 -1.44 25.11 7.56
CA SER A 445 -0.02 25.32 7.78
C SER A 445 0.62 24.04 8.27
N LEU A 446 1.88 23.85 7.89
CA LEU A 446 2.65 22.68 8.31
C LEU A 446 3.57 23.12 9.43
N GLY A 447 3.25 22.68 10.65
CA GLY A 447 4.02 23.06 11.82
C GLY A 447 5.32 22.26 11.90
N THR A 448 6.20 22.74 12.77
CA THR A 448 7.47 22.06 13.00
C THR A 448 7.47 21.24 14.28
N GLU A 449 6.32 21.07 14.93
CA GLU A 449 6.25 20.34 16.17
C GLU A 449 6.54 18.87 15.98
N GLU A 450 7.37 18.33 16.85
CA GLU A 450 7.62 16.90 16.86
C GLU A 450 6.36 16.21 17.35
N GLN A 451 5.92 15.21 16.63
CA GLN A 451 4.75 14.44 17.01
C GLN A 451 5.08 12.97 16.88
N LEU A 452 4.34 12.18 17.62
CA LEU A 452 4.42 10.74 17.49
C LEU A 452 3.38 10.32 16.46
N PHE A 453 3.86 9.83 15.32
CA PHE A 453 2.97 9.36 14.25
C PHE A 453 2.89 7.85 14.30
N CYS A 454 1.68 7.32 14.28
CA CYS A 454 1.46 5.87 14.24
C CYS A 454 0.36 5.52 13.23
N ARG A 455 0.44 4.31 12.71
CA ARG A 455 -0.57 3.75 11.82
C ARG A 455 -0.76 2.29 12.13
N THR A 456 -1.88 1.73 11.65
CA THR A 456 -2.21 0.32 11.87
C THR A 456 -2.01 -0.45 10.57
N VAL A 457 -1.32 -1.58 10.66
CA VAL A 457 -1.04 -2.43 9.50
C VAL A 457 -1.63 -3.80 9.76
N TRP A 458 -2.51 -4.25 8.85
CA TRP A 458 -3.15 -5.57 8.92
C TRP A 458 -2.42 -6.56 8.02
N SER A 459 -2.27 -7.77 8.52
CA SER A 459 -1.75 -8.86 7.72
C SER A 459 -2.82 -9.42 6.79
N PRO A 460 -2.45 -10.24 5.81
CA PRO A 460 -3.45 -11.11 5.19
C PRO A 460 -4.02 -12.07 6.21
N ASN A 461 -5.18 -12.66 5.90
CA ASN A 461 -5.74 -13.71 6.74
C ASN A 461 -4.80 -14.91 6.70
N SER A 462 -4.60 -15.55 7.86
CA SER A 462 -3.67 -16.69 7.93
C SER A 462 -4.16 -17.91 7.16
N GLY A 463 -5.47 -17.99 6.91
CA GLY A 463 -6.05 -19.21 6.40
C GLY A 463 -6.47 -20.15 7.52
N PRO A 464 -7.23 -21.19 7.19
CA PRO A 464 -7.89 -22.00 8.21
C PRO A 464 -7.11 -23.20 8.72
N THR A 465 -5.89 -23.43 8.25
CA THR A 465 -5.16 -24.60 8.73
C THR A 465 -4.81 -24.42 10.21
N ARG A 466 -4.69 -25.55 10.90
CA ARG A 466 -4.51 -25.54 12.34
C ARG A 466 -3.29 -24.76 12.79
N LYS A 467 -2.20 -24.86 12.06
CA LYS A 467 -0.95 -24.20 12.45
C LYS A 467 -0.70 -22.90 11.69
N ALA A 468 -1.72 -22.37 11.03
CA ALA A 468 -1.54 -21.17 10.22
C ALA A 468 -1.14 -19.98 11.09
N VAL A 469 -0.26 -19.17 10.54
CA VAL A 469 0.27 -17.98 11.22
C VAL A 469 0.11 -16.78 10.30
N ALA A 470 -0.42 -15.69 10.84
CA ALA A 470 -0.50 -14.43 10.12
C ALA A 470 0.68 -13.55 10.52
N VAL A 471 1.23 -12.80 9.58
CA VAL A 471 2.40 -11.97 9.83
C VAL A 471 2.15 -10.56 9.33
N ALA A 472 2.34 -9.57 10.20
CA ALA A 472 2.30 -8.17 9.81
C ALA A 472 3.65 -7.53 10.10
N ARG A 473 4.07 -6.64 9.20
CA ARG A 473 5.37 -5.97 9.31
C ARG A 473 5.19 -4.48 9.12
N CYS A 474 6.07 -3.71 9.74
CA CYS A 474 6.09 -2.27 9.55
C CYS A 474 6.99 -1.91 8.38
N GLY A 475 6.84 -0.69 7.88
CA GLY A 475 7.68 -0.20 6.81
C GLY A 475 9.08 0.13 7.28
N THR A 476 9.96 0.40 6.31
CA THR A 476 11.33 0.76 6.61
C THR A 476 11.37 2.04 7.43
N GLY A 477 12.10 2.03 8.51
CA GLY A 477 12.23 3.20 9.38
C GLY A 477 11.12 3.36 10.41
N GLU A 478 10.14 2.47 10.41
CA GLU A 478 9.09 2.49 11.43
C GLU A 478 9.42 1.50 12.54
N GLU A 479 9.04 1.87 13.76
CA GLU A 479 9.14 0.97 14.91
C GLU A 479 7.80 0.31 15.15
N MET A 480 7.80 -0.99 15.41
CA MET A 480 6.57 -1.68 15.81
C MET A 480 6.44 -1.55 17.31
N LEU A 481 5.46 -0.77 17.75
CA LEU A 481 5.27 -0.51 19.17
C LEU A 481 4.26 -1.44 19.82
N SER A 482 3.44 -2.13 19.04
CA SER A 482 2.56 -3.15 19.56
C SER A 482 2.09 -4.09 18.46
N CYS A 483 1.47 -5.17 18.90
CA CYS A 483 1.00 -6.23 18.03
C CYS A 483 -0.26 -6.80 18.67
N SER A 484 -1.34 -6.91 17.91
CA SER A 484 -2.57 -7.51 18.40
C SER A 484 -3.08 -8.51 17.36
N SER A 485 -4.17 -9.20 17.68
CA SER A 485 -4.72 -10.18 16.77
C SER A 485 -6.24 -10.16 16.81
N PHE A 486 -6.83 -10.65 15.71
CA PHE A 486 -8.28 -10.68 15.59
C PHE A 486 -8.68 -11.88 14.74
N SER A 487 -9.79 -12.52 15.12
CA SER A 487 -10.40 -13.59 14.36
C SER A 487 -11.91 -13.39 14.37
N LYS A 488 -12.54 -13.48 13.20
CA LYS A 488 -14.00 -13.30 13.15
C LYS A 488 -14.73 -14.35 13.97
N GLY A 489 -14.20 -15.55 14.04
CA GLY A 489 -14.82 -16.62 14.82
C GLY A 489 -14.32 -16.74 16.23
N GLY A 490 -13.31 -15.98 16.60
CA GLY A 490 -12.76 -16.04 17.95
C GLY A 490 -11.78 -17.17 18.19
N LYS A 491 -11.53 -18.00 17.20
CA LYS A 491 -10.61 -19.11 17.33
C LYS A 491 -9.20 -18.64 17.03
N ARG A 492 -8.50 -18.22 18.06
CA ARG A 492 -7.13 -17.74 17.90
C ARG A 492 -6.33 -18.08 19.15
N ARG A 493 -5.01 -18.11 18.98
CA ARG A 493 -4.11 -18.41 20.09
C ARG A 493 -3.22 -17.22 20.44
N GLY A 494 -3.70 -16.01 20.15
CA GLY A 494 -2.98 -14.80 20.50
C GLY A 494 -1.95 -14.39 19.48
N GLU A 495 -1.00 -13.60 19.96
CA GLU A 495 -0.01 -12.99 19.09
C GLU A 495 1.30 -12.78 19.83
N ARG A 496 2.37 -12.58 19.05
CA ARG A 496 3.67 -12.26 19.63
C ARG A 496 4.44 -11.33 18.71
N MET A 497 5.35 -10.59 19.31
CA MET A 497 6.31 -9.80 18.57
C MET A 497 7.64 -10.56 18.57
N GLU A 498 8.22 -10.72 17.40
CA GLU A 498 9.43 -11.49 17.25
C GLU A 498 10.39 -10.74 16.33
N VAL A 499 11.67 -10.77 16.68
CA VAL A 499 12.68 -10.19 15.80
C VAL A 499 13.22 -11.29 14.90
N HIS A 500 13.10 -11.08 13.59
CA HIS A 500 13.57 -12.03 12.60
C HIS A 500 14.43 -11.28 11.59
N GLU A 501 15.68 -11.69 11.48
CA GLU A 501 16.64 -11.04 10.58
C GLU A 501 16.73 -9.54 10.81
N GLY A 502 16.70 -9.13 12.06
CA GLY A 502 16.84 -7.73 12.43
C GLY A 502 15.58 -6.89 12.31
N ARG A 503 14.46 -7.51 11.93
CA ARG A 503 13.19 -6.80 11.81
C ARG A 503 12.16 -7.41 12.72
N LYS A 504 11.34 -6.56 13.36
CA LYS A 504 10.24 -7.04 14.16
C LYS A 504 9.09 -7.50 13.30
N GLU A 505 8.46 -8.59 13.69
CA GLU A 505 7.26 -9.09 13.06
C GLU A 505 6.18 -9.28 14.10
N CYS A 506 4.94 -9.01 13.70
CA CYS A 506 3.77 -9.29 14.51
C CYS A 506 3.17 -10.59 13.99
N LEU A 507 3.15 -11.62 14.83
CA LEU A 507 2.71 -12.95 14.45
C LEU A 507 1.43 -13.29 15.20
N ALA A 508 0.40 -13.75 14.50
CA ALA A 508 -0.85 -14.18 15.13
C ALA A 508 -1.13 -15.62 14.76
N TYR A 509 -1.69 -16.37 15.69
CA TYR A 509 -1.80 -17.83 15.58
C TYR A 509 -3.26 -18.27 15.50
N ASN A 510 -3.55 -19.04 14.45
CA ASN A 510 -4.86 -19.65 14.28
C ASN A 510 -5.02 -20.78 15.29
N ALA A 511 -6.27 -21.08 15.65
CA ALA A 511 -6.59 -22.18 16.55
C ALA A 511 -7.34 -23.26 15.79
N PHE A 512 -7.38 -24.44 16.37
CA PHE A 512 -8.06 -25.58 15.77
C PHE A 512 -9.52 -25.21 15.50
N GLY A 513 -9.97 -25.48 14.29
CA GLY A 513 -11.34 -25.16 13.90
C GLY A 513 -11.56 -23.70 13.55
N GLY A 514 -10.52 -22.87 13.63
CA GLY A 514 -10.63 -21.48 13.27
C GLY A 514 -10.57 -21.27 11.76
N GLN A 515 -11.19 -20.19 11.30
CA GLN A 515 -11.19 -19.87 9.89
C GLN A 515 -10.06 -18.92 9.51
N GLY A 516 -9.17 -18.65 10.43
CA GLY A 516 -8.03 -17.80 10.20
C GLY A 516 -7.99 -16.61 11.13
N VAL A 517 -6.81 -16.04 11.24
CA VAL A 517 -6.58 -14.88 12.11
C VAL A 517 -5.87 -13.80 11.32
N TYR A 518 -5.93 -12.59 11.85
CA TYR A 518 -5.17 -11.44 11.37
C TYR A 518 -4.19 -11.01 12.43
N ALA A 519 -2.97 -10.70 12.01
CA ALA A 519 -2.00 -10.01 12.86
C ALA A 519 -2.13 -8.52 12.57
N ILE A 520 -2.03 -7.71 13.60
CA ILE A 520 -2.26 -6.27 13.47
C ILE A 520 -1.12 -5.54 14.17
N ALA A 521 -0.31 -4.85 13.38
CA ALA A 521 0.86 -4.18 13.90
C ALA A 521 0.58 -2.69 14.03
N ARG A 522 1.09 -2.10 15.11
CA ARG A 522 1.05 -0.66 15.26
C ARG A 522 2.44 -0.12 14.94
N CYS A 523 2.54 0.61 13.85
CA CYS A 523 3.80 1.03 13.28
C CYS A 523 3.97 2.53 13.47
N CYS A 524 5.04 2.95 14.11
CA CYS A 524 5.21 4.33 14.53
C CYS A 524 6.54 4.90 14.11
N LEU A 525 6.59 6.22 13.97
CA LEU A 525 7.83 6.93 13.77
C LEU A 525 8.28 7.45 15.14
N LEU A 526 9.35 6.89 15.63
CA LEU A 526 9.86 7.24 16.96
C LEU A 526 11.35 7.50 16.83
N PRO A 527 11.73 8.74 16.49
CA PRO A 527 13.14 9.03 16.23
C PRO A 527 14.01 8.81 17.47
N ARG A 528 15.20 8.32 17.24
CA ARG A 528 16.18 8.07 18.29
C ARG A 528 15.67 7.12 19.36
N ALA A 529 14.83 6.21 18.98
CA ALA A 529 14.27 5.24 19.92
C ALA A 529 15.20 4.04 20.08
N GLN A 530 15.21 3.53 21.28
CA GLN A 530 15.82 2.24 21.59
C GLN A 530 14.71 1.34 22.10
N CYS A 531 14.38 0.33 21.33
CA CYS A 531 13.28 -0.55 21.66
C CYS A 531 13.73 -2.00 21.65
N HIS A 532 13.15 -2.78 22.53
CA HIS A 532 13.39 -4.21 22.55
C HIS A 532 12.14 -4.93 23.05
N VAL A 533 12.08 -6.23 22.83
CA VAL A 533 10.95 -7.05 23.26
C VAL A 533 11.41 -7.90 24.43
N ARG A 534 10.64 -7.86 25.52
CA ARG A 534 10.85 -8.72 26.67
C ARG A 534 9.80 -9.82 26.67
N THR A 535 10.23 -11.04 26.87
CA THR A 535 9.32 -12.17 26.85
C THR A 535 9.36 -12.86 28.21
N SER A 536 8.20 -13.25 28.72
CA SER A 536 8.07 -14.02 29.93
C SER A 536 7.26 -15.28 29.62
N HIS A 537 7.80 -16.40 30.00
CA HIS A 537 7.11 -17.70 29.87
C HIS A 537 6.50 -18.07 31.19
N GLN A 538 5.33 -18.69 31.14
CA GLN A 538 4.66 -19.09 32.36
C GLN A 538 5.52 -19.98 33.20
N GLY A 539 5.57 -19.70 34.48
CA GLY A 539 6.22 -20.57 35.42
C GLY A 539 5.35 -21.80 35.75
N GLU A 540 5.96 -22.78 36.43
CA GLU A 540 5.25 -24.00 36.75
C GLU A 540 4.10 -23.79 37.72
N ASP A 541 4.10 -22.70 38.44
CA ASP A 541 3.10 -22.44 39.46
C ASP A 541 1.78 -21.95 38.96
N GLY A 542 1.67 -21.59 37.69
CA GLY A 542 0.42 -21.13 37.11
C GLY A 542 -0.08 -19.82 37.64
N GLY A 543 0.78 -19.04 38.31
CA GLY A 543 0.37 -17.78 38.84
C GLY A 543 0.63 -16.61 37.89
N GLU A 544 0.44 -15.43 38.45
CA GLU A 544 0.69 -14.21 37.71
C GLU A 544 2.15 -14.13 37.27
N HIS A 545 2.40 -13.75 36.04
CA HIS A 545 3.76 -13.54 35.59
C HIS A 545 3.84 -12.22 34.84
N ARG A 546 5.04 -11.73 34.66
CA ARG A 546 5.26 -10.37 34.19
C ARG A 546 6.39 -10.31 33.18
N ALA A 547 6.22 -9.47 32.17
CA ALA A 547 7.31 -9.09 31.28
C ALA A 547 7.62 -7.64 31.61
N ARG A 548 8.78 -7.39 32.16
CA ARG A 548 9.15 -6.11 32.73
C ARG A 548 10.23 -5.45 31.90
N CYS A 549 10.09 -4.14 31.66
CA CYS A 549 11.17 -3.38 31.09
C CYS A 549 12.27 -3.22 32.12
N ASP A 550 13.48 -3.62 31.76
CA ASP A 550 14.57 -3.71 32.75
C ASP A 550 15.02 -2.35 33.26
N GLU A 551 15.00 -1.34 32.42
CA GLU A 551 15.49 -0.03 32.81
C GLU A 551 14.33 0.91 33.08
N GLU A 552 14.50 1.76 34.11
CA GLU A 552 13.46 2.71 34.45
C GLU A 552 13.18 3.70 33.33
N SER A 553 14.16 3.96 32.47
CA SER A 553 13.99 4.87 31.38
C SER A 553 13.12 4.31 30.24
N HIS A 554 12.92 3.00 30.22
CA HIS A 554 12.11 2.37 29.17
C HIS A 554 10.66 2.27 29.61
N VAL A 555 9.74 2.50 28.66
CA VAL A 555 8.32 2.38 28.94
C VAL A 555 7.72 1.30 28.04
N VAL A 556 6.65 0.68 28.52
CA VAL A 556 5.91 -0.30 27.73
C VAL A 556 5.04 0.45 26.72
N THR A 557 5.23 0.16 25.44
CA THR A 557 4.40 0.73 24.38
C THR A 557 3.34 -0.24 23.91
N GLY A 558 3.50 -1.53 24.18
CA GLY A 558 2.52 -2.52 23.79
C GLY A 558 2.74 -3.83 24.49
N CYS A 559 1.66 -4.58 24.67
CA CYS A 559 1.68 -5.91 25.27
C CYS A 559 1.07 -6.91 24.29
N ALA A 560 1.58 -8.14 24.32
CA ALA A 560 1.04 -9.22 23.52
C ALA A 560 1.17 -10.52 24.28
N SER A 561 0.33 -11.49 23.96
CA SER A 561 0.48 -12.83 24.54
C SER A 561 0.01 -13.86 23.55
N HIS A 562 0.60 -15.03 23.64
CA HIS A 562 0.18 -16.15 22.81
C HIS A 562 0.30 -17.44 23.60
N SER A 563 -0.43 -18.45 23.14
CA SER A 563 -0.44 -19.75 23.79
C SER A 563 -0.19 -20.83 22.74
N HIS A 564 0.53 -21.87 23.17
CA HIS A 564 0.71 -23.03 22.31
C HIS A 564 -0.46 -24.01 22.46
N VAL A 565 -1.29 -23.84 23.49
CA VAL A 565 -2.46 -24.68 23.66
C VAL A 565 -3.70 -23.97 23.16
N GLU A 566 -4.75 -24.77 22.93
CA GLU A 566 -5.93 -24.25 22.24
C GLU A 566 -6.80 -23.31 23.08
N ASP A 567 -6.67 -23.38 24.39
CA ASP A 567 -7.52 -22.57 25.27
C ASP A 567 -6.87 -21.23 25.60
N PHE A 568 -6.72 -20.40 24.60
CA PHE A 568 -6.15 -19.08 24.81
C PHE A 568 -7.16 -18.12 25.44
N GLU A 569 -6.70 -17.34 26.40
CA GLU A 569 -7.51 -16.31 27.04
C GLU A 569 -6.82 -14.95 26.98
N ASP A 570 -7.64 -13.90 26.80
CA ASP A 570 -7.12 -12.52 26.77
C ASP A 570 -6.97 -12.01 28.20
N GLN A 571 -5.80 -12.20 28.78
CA GLN A 571 -5.60 -11.84 30.18
C GLN A 571 -4.35 -11.02 30.42
N VAL A 572 -4.03 -10.16 29.48
CA VAL A 572 -2.84 -9.32 29.57
C VAL A 572 -3.23 -7.89 29.88
N LYS A 573 -2.56 -7.30 30.87
CA LYS A 573 -2.74 -5.89 31.20
C LYS A 573 -1.41 -5.19 31.20
N PRO A 574 -1.33 -3.99 30.59
CA PRO A 574 -0.16 -3.14 30.80
C PRO A 574 -0.26 -2.44 32.14
N VAL A 575 0.86 -2.27 32.82
CA VAL A 575 0.94 -1.56 34.07
C VAL A 575 2.06 -0.53 33.95
N MET A 576 1.68 0.74 34.09
CA MET A 576 2.64 1.83 34.00
C MET A 576 2.97 2.34 35.39
N ASN A 577 4.25 2.62 35.59
CA ASN A 577 4.63 3.39 36.72
C ASN A 577 4.15 2.91 38.01
N SER A 578 4.28 1.67 38.21
CA SER A 578 3.98 1.21 39.53
C SER A 578 4.89 1.90 40.50
N GLU A 579 4.53 1.85 41.75
CA GLU A 579 5.35 2.38 42.81
C GLU A 579 6.71 1.74 42.81
N GLN A 580 6.91 0.68 42.10
CA GLN A 580 8.18 0.00 41.97
C GLN A 580 9.00 0.46 40.79
N GLY A 581 8.50 1.41 40.03
CA GLY A 581 9.31 2.13 39.04
C GLY A 581 9.51 1.48 37.69
N HIS A 582 8.88 0.37 37.38
CA HIS A 582 9.07 -0.28 36.08
C HIS A 582 7.75 -0.51 35.38
N SER A 583 7.71 -0.15 34.09
CA SER A 583 6.57 -0.50 33.26
C SER A 583 6.63 -1.96 32.89
N GLN A 584 5.48 -2.59 32.79
CA GLN A 584 5.44 -4.03 32.55
C GLN A 584 4.12 -4.47 31.96
N CYS A 585 4.13 -5.65 31.35
CA CYS A 585 2.92 -6.36 30.97
C CYS A 585 2.71 -7.48 31.99
N VAL A 586 1.47 -7.66 32.42
CA VAL A 586 1.14 -8.64 33.47
C VAL A 586 0.08 -9.58 32.95
N SER A 587 0.21 -10.86 33.24
CA SER A 587 -0.79 -11.85 32.85
C SER A 587 -1.00 -12.86 33.95
N ARG A 588 -2.25 -13.33 34.08
CA ARG A 588 -2.57 -14.46 34.96
C ARG A 588 -2.82 -15.73 34.16
N GLY A 589 -2.76 -15.64 32.86
CA GLY A 589 -3.06 -16.79 32.02
C GLY A 589 -1.88 -17.71 31.79
N GLN A 590 -2.13 -18.79 31.11
CA GLN A 590 -1.12 -19.77 30.76
C GLN A 590 -0.48 -19.46 29.41
N SER A 591 -0.13 -18.23 29.18
CA SER A 591 0.40 -17.84 27.90
C SER A 591 1.78 -17.22 28.06
N SER A 592 2.54 -17.24 26.98
CA SER A 592 3.77 -16.46 26.93
C SER A 592 3.41 -15.00 26.74
N LEU A 593 4.14 -14.14 27.41
CA LEU A 593 3.84 -12.72 27.47
C LEU A 593 4.97 -11.94 26.84
N HIS A 594 4.62 -10.93 26.06
CA HIS A 594 5.60 -10.13 25.34
C HIS A 594 5.35 -8.66 25.56
N ALA A 595 6.39 -7.93 25.93
CA ALA A 595 6.30 -6.50 26.15
C ALA A 595 7.23 -5.77 25.19
N SER A 596 6.71 -4.75 24.54
CA SER A 596 7.53 -3.83 23.76
C SER A 596 7.99 -2.73 24.69
N CYS A 597 9.30 -2.63 24.89
CA CYS A 597 9.89 -1.66 25.79
C CYS A 597 10.71 -0.66 24.99
N CYS A 598 10.40 0.62 25.12
CA CYS A 598 11.07 1.64 24.35
C CYS A 598 11.56 2.79 25.22
N HIS A 599 12.68 3.34 24.80
CA HIS A 599 13.21 4.58 25.35
C HIS A 599 13.45 5.56 24.21
N ALA A 600 12.90 6.74 24.31
CA ALA A 600 13.12 7.79 23.33
C ALA A 600 13.02 9.12 24.03
N PRO A 601 13.73 10.15 23.55
CA PRO A 601 13.69 11.46 24.22
C PRO A 601 12.26 11.98 24.31
N GLY A 602 11.84 12.29 25.53
CA GLY A 602 10.54 12.89 25.77
C GLY A 602 9.35 11.96 25.67
N LEU A 603 9.57 10.67 25.49
CA LEU A 603 8.46 9.75 25.37
C LEU A 603 7.77 9.54 26.72
N GLU A 604 6.45 9.72 26.72
CA GLU A 604 5.62 9.58 27.91
C GLU A 604 4.40 8.74 27.54
N CYS A 605 4.08 7.74 28.35
CA CYS A 605 2.96 6.83 28.05
C CYS A 605 2.03 6.68 29.25
N ARG A 606 0.76 6.45 28.97
CA ARG A 606 -0.29 6.20 29.96
C ARG A 606 -1.16 5.06 29.52
N VAL A 607 -1.83 4.43 30.48
CA VAL A 607 -2.80 3.37 30.23
C VAL A 607 -4.21 3.90 30.52
N LYS A 608 -5.15 3.58 29.64
CA LYS A 608 -6.57 3.80 29.89
C LYS A 608 -7.31 2.50 29.72
N GLU A 609 -8.37 2.33 30.45
CA GLU A 609 -9.16 1.10 30.42
C GLU A 609 -10.64 1.48 30.38
N HIS A 610 -11.42 0.70 29.64
CA HIS A 610 -12.87 0.83 29.67
C HIS A 610 -13.50 -0.55 29.73
N ALA A 611 -14.35 -0.77 30.72
CA ALA A 611 -15.11 -1.99 30.86
C ALA A 611 -16.58 -1.59 30.94
N PRO A 612 -17.41 -2.00 30.00
CA PRO A 612 -18.81 -1.61 30.02
C PRO A 612 -19.57 -2.34 31.13
N GLU A 613 -20.71 -1.76 31.54
CA GLU A 613 -21.49 -2.37 32.60
C GLU A 613 -22.40 -3.48 32.11
N GLY A 614 -22.71 -3.52 30.83
CA GLY A 614 -23.60 -4.54 30.27
C GLY A 614 -22.99 -5.30 29.14
N PRO A 615 -23.65 -6.36 28.68
CA PRO A 615 -23.10 -7.15 27.57
C PRO A 615 -23.12 -6.33 26.28
N THR A 616 -21.96 -6.19 25.68
CA THR A 616 -21.80 -5.51 24.40
C THR A 616 -20.88 -6.32 23.52
N GLU A 617 -21.14 -6.26 22.22
CA GLU A 617 -20.28 -6.94 21.26
C GLU A 617 -19.03 -6.14 20.96
N LYS A 618 -19.02 -4.88 21.32
CA LYS A 618 -17.92 -3.98 20.95
C LYS A 618 -17.65 -3.06 22.13
N VAL A 619 -16.37 -3.00 22.51
CA VAL A 619 -15.93 -2.12 23.59
C VAL A 619 -14.82 -1.25 23.01
N THR A 620 -14.86 0.04 23.31
CA THR A 620 -13.84 0.95 22.79
C THR A 620 -13.29 1.80 23.92
N VAL A 621 -12.02 2.19 23.76
CA VAL A 621 -11.40 3.21 24.57
C VAL A 621 -10.46 4.00 23.71
N ALA A 622 -10.51 5.32 23.81
CA ALA A 622 -9.74 6.20 22.93
C ALA A 622 -8.71 6.98 23.73
N CYS A 623 -7.61 7.30 23.06
CA CYS A 623 -6.63 8.24 23.63
C CYS A 623 -7.19 9.65 23.57
N GLU A 624 -6.77 10.47 24.53
CA GLU A 624 -7.17 11.86 24.54
C GLU A 624 -6.45 12.64 23.47
N GLU A 625 -7.02 13.79 23.12
CA GLU A 625 -6.40 14.64 22.14
C GLU A 625 -4.98 14.96 22.53
N GLY A 626 -4.08 14.90 21.56
CA GLY A 626 -2.67 15.13 21.81
C GLY A 626 -1.89 13.87 22.16
N TRP A 627 -2.58 12.77 22.36
CA TRP A 627 -1.94 11.48 22.65
C TRP A 627 -2.17 10.52 21.50
N THR A 628 -1.20 9.66 21.26
CA THR A 628 -1.26 8.70 20.16
C THR A 628 -1.34 7.28 20.71
N LEU A 629 -2.22 6.47 20.15
CA LEU A 629 -2.34 5.08 20.53
C LEU A 629 -1.12 4.30 20.07
N THR A 630 -0.47 3.62 21.00
CA THR A 630 0.62 2.71 20.65
C THR A 630 0.30 1.26 20.97
N GLY A 631 -0.58 1.00 21.93
CA GLY A 631 -0.94 -0.38 22.29
C GLY A 631 -2.43 -0.53 22.48
N CYS A 632 -2.95 -1.70 22.13
CA CYS A 632 -4.38 -1.99 22.19
C CYS A 632 -4.56 -3.45 22.54
N ASN A 633 -5.22 -3.71 23.66
CA ASN A 633 -5.40 -5.09 24.14
C ASN A 633 -6.82 -5.32 24.61
N ALA A 634 -7.27 -6.55 24.44
CA ALA A 634 -8.49 -7.03 25.11
C ALA A 634 -8.11 -7.64 26.44
N TYR A 635 -8.96 -7.44 27.44
CA TYR A 635 -8.84 -8.13 28.70
C TYR A 635 -10.20 -8.73 29.04
N SER A 636 -10.22 -10.03 29.24
CA SER A 636 -11.49 -10.70 29.56
C SER A 636 -11.28 -11.65 30.73
N PRO A 637 -12.02 -11.48 31.82
CA PRO A 637 -11.93 -12.42 32.92
C PRO A 637 -12.63 -13.73 32.65
N GLY A 638 -13.32 -13.84 31.53
CA GLY A 638 -14.02 -15.06 31.12
C GLY A 638 -13.48 -15.58 29.80
N PRO A 639 -14.35 -16.07 28.92
CA PRO A 639 -13.90 -16.62 27.65
C PRO A 639 -13.20 -15.56 26.79
N SER A 640 -12.37 -16.04 25.88
CA SER A 640 -11.61 -15.14 25.06
C SER A 640 -12.51 -14.32 24.15
N THR A 641 -12.05 -13.16 23.75
CA THR A 641 -12.75 -12.28 22.83
C THR A 641 -12.43 -12.67 21.39
N LEU A 642 -13.04 -11.97 20.44
CA LEU A 642 -12.66 -12.10 19.02
C LEU A 642 -11.30 -11.45 18.76
N GLY A 643 -10.89 -10.52 19.61
CA GLY A 643 -9.62 -9.84 19.47
C GLY A 643 -9.76 -8.35 19.67
N ALA A 644 -8.65 -7.67 19.41
CA ALA A 644 -8.57 -6.22 19.57
C ALA A 644 -7.77 -5.63 18.42
N TYR A 645 -8.15 -4.40 18.03
CA TYR A 645 -7.40 -3.72 17.00
C TYR A 645 -7.57 -2.21 17.14
N PRO A 646 -6.54 -1.45 16.75
CA PRO A 646 -6.66 0.01 16.81
C PRO A 646 -7.28 0.57 15.53
N VAL A 647 -8.15 1.55 15.70
CA VAL A 647 -8.64 2.37 14.60
C VAL A 647 -8.26 3.79 14.97
N ASP A 648 -7.33 4.36 14.24
CA ASP A 648 -6.71 5.65 14.58
C ASP A 648 -6.22 5.61 16.03
N ASN A 649 -6.77 6.44 16.90
CA ASN A 649 -6.36 6.49 18.31
C ASN A 649 -7.39 5.85 19.24
N THR A 650 -8.19 4.94 18.72
CA THR A 650 -9.18 4.21 19.48
C THR A 650 -8.87 2.72 19.46
N CYS A 651 -8.89 2.08 20.61
CA CYS A 651 -8.74 0.64 20.72
C CYS A 651 -10.11 0.01 20.74
N LEU A 652 -10.35 -0.93 19.81
CA LEU A 652 -11.60 -1.67 19.73
C LEU A 652 -11.38 -3.12 20.17
N VAL A 653 -12.29 -3.61 20.98
CA VAL A 653 -12.33 -5.01 21.39
C VAL A 653 -13.68 -5.56 20.97
N LYS A 654 -13.67 -6.70 20.27
CA LYS A 654 -14.89 -7.36 19.87
C LYS A 654 -15.09 -8.66 20.62
N SER A 655 -16.32 -8.94 20.99
CA SER A 655 -16.69 -10.12 21.72
C SER A 655 -17.80 -10.88 20.99
N HIS A 656 -18.00 -12.14 21.36
CA HIS A 656 -19.06 -12.93 20.77
C HIS A 656 -20.42 -12.34 21.09
N ALA A 657 -21.31 -12.37 20.10
CA ALA A 657 -22.69 -11.97 20.32
C ALA A 657 -23.34 -12.92 21.31
N GLY A 658 -24.08 -12.35 22.24
CA GLY A 658 -24.86 -13.16 23.15
C GLY A 658 -24.10 -13.84 24.24
N SER A 659 -22.92 -13.38 24.57
CA SER A 659 -22.23 -13.93 25.73
C SER A 659 -23.02 -13.56 26.97
N ARG A 660 -23.59 -14.56 27.62
CA ARG A 660 -24.46 -14.32 28.76
C ARG A 660 -23.76 -14.55 30.08
N GLY A 661 -24.11 -13.74 31.05
CA GLY A 661 -23.76 -14.01 32.42
C GLY A 661 -22.32 -13.92 32.78
N GLY A 662 -21.49 -13.46 31.89
CA GLY A 662 -20.09 -13.29 32.19
C GLY A 662 -19.72 -11.86 32.44
N ARG A 663 -18.54 -11.67 33.01
CA ARG A 663 -17.99 -10.34 33.12
C ARG A 663 -17.62 -9.86 31.74
N GLN A 664 -17.83 -8.56 31.52
CA GLN A 664 -17.55 -7.98 30.22
C GLN A 664 -16.06 -7.89 29.96
N ALA A 665 -15.71 -8.08 28.70
CA ALA A 665 -14.36 -7.80 28.25
C ALA A 665 -14.09 -6.31 28.36
N ALA A 666 -12.87 -5.97 28.66
CA ALA A 666 -12.42 -4.58 28.72
C ALA A 666 -11.49 -4.28 27.57
N ALA A 667 -11.48 -3.03 27.17
CA ALA A 667 -10.49 -2.52 26.21
C ALA A 667 -9.43 -1.76 26.99
N MET A 668 -8.17 -2.08 26.69
CA MET A 668 -7.00 -1.46 27.33
C MET A 668 -6.20 -0.76 26.25
N VAL A 669 -5.90 0.52 26.46
CA VAL A 669 -5.12 1.25 25.47
C VAL A 669 -3.90 1.85 26.15
N ILE A 670 -2.78 1.81 25.44
CA ILE A 670 -1.58 2.56 25.83
C ILE A 670 -1.50 3.76 24.92
N CYS A 671 -1.47 4.95 25.52
CA CYS A 671 -1.41 6.21 24.80
C CYS A 671 -0.09 6.88 25.14
N CYS A 672 0.64 7.31 24.11
CA CYS A 672 1.94 7.95 24.30
C CYS A 672 1.99 9.29 23.61
N ARG A 673 2.92 10.12 24.04
CA ARG A 673 3.19 11.39 23.38
C ARG A 673 4.66 11.74 23.58
N LYS A 674 5.15 12.65 22.75
CA LYS A 674 6.49 13.17 22.92
C LYS A 674 6.40 14.52 23.61
N ARG A 675 6.98 14.61 24.80
CA ARG A 675 7.05 15.87 25.52
C ARG A 675 8.21 16.67 24.99
N ARG A 676 8.02 18.00 24.93
CA ARG A 676 9.15 18.87 24.66
C ARG A 676 10.09 18.81 25.83
N LEU A 677 11.36 18.53 25.57
CA LEU A 677 12.34 18.51 26.62
C LEU A 677 12.71 19.94 26.99
N PRO A 678 12.99 20.21 28.29
CA PRO A 678 13.46 21.52 28.68
C PRO A 678 14.73 21.87 27.92
N GLY A 679 14.82 23.09 27.43
CA GLY A 679 15.96 23.54 26.67
C GLY A 679 15.83 23.39 25.17
N ALA A 680 14.90 22.60 24.69
CA ALA A 680 14.70 22.46 23.25
C ALA A 680 14.24 23.75 22.61
N GLN A 681 13.60 24.62 23.38
CA GLN A 681 13.12 25.89 22.85
C GLN A 681 14.25 26.87 22.61
N GLN A 682 15.38 26.68 23.25
CA GLN A 682 16.48 27.64 23.17
C GLN A 682 17.34 27.44 21.95
N THR A 683 17.18 26.33 21.24
CA THR A 683 18.04 26.04 20.13
C THR A 683 17.43 26.43 18.78
N SER A 684 16.20 26.89 18.74
CA SER A 684 15.63 27.27 17.46
C SER A 684 16.10 28.69 17.11
N PRO A 685 16.58 28.88 15.89
CA PRO A 685 17.09 30.19 15.46
C PRO A 685 16.00 31.23 15.33
#